data_dd65be28bc447b4e990c19c6ff6da95e
#
_entry.id   dd65be28bc447b4e990c19c6ff6da95e
#
_cell.length_a   1.000
_cell.length_b   1.000
_cell.length_c   1.000
_cell.angle_alpha   90.00
_cell.angle_beta   90.00
_cell.angle_gamma   90.00
#
_symmetry.space_group_name_H-M   'P 1'
#
loop_
_entity.id
_entity.type
_entity.pdbx_description
1 polymer ?
#
loop_
_entity_poly.entity_id
_entity_poly.type
_entity_poly.pdbx_seq_one_letter_code
_entity_poly.pdbx_strand_id
1 'polypeptide(L)'
;MRRTCTSARFLITACAALLLAAFSIYAQSAAGAGRIAGTVLDLTGKPIPNAVVTVRNEAGGAPKLVTADQEGKYSVSGLPAGTYTVEAAAPSFTPSRHAGVALAADATQSVNLSLNVSELAQSITVEGSVMVAAETAPSQNTLDTLSARSEVSPDFIQNFASPVADYTELLNYTPGTFSVNPNGVGLGDSKTYFRGFKDGQYTMQADGIPFNDSNDPTHHSWAFFPSQFIAGIDFDRSPGTASTIGPTNFGGTVNLLSRSVAYTPDIRATASYGSFNTRMLALDLDSGQFGGKDKKSSLTINIHQMLSDGYQTYNYQKRVAGFIKYQYRLTERTTITAFSGLVDLWTNTPNTKGPTRAQVQQFGYDYLMSGDPSQPNYYGYNFYHVQTDFEYVGLHSDLGHGWILDNKVYTYRYWNKQNYNGSTISATSATDKLNGYRRVGDTLAVSKEWSRGILRTGLWYEWTYTDRYQIPSDPRTWADAALPNFHEHFITLSAQPYIEYEYRLTPKLSWDAGIKYAHYTMDLKQFADNGKTVGSLGGLPFVTHEANYSAWNPSTAMRYHVRSNWSVYGQFAIGSVIPPSSVFDSTGAQVAVLPKPTSVKTYQAGTVLKFQRWTLDFDGYYSHFQNPYASFVDPVTTESYFYQTGPSNTKGVEGESNIQIGHGLSLYLNASLGKAAYQQTDLWVANTPHDTEAIGVTYRMRGFDLGFIDKRVGSMWNDNGTINQAVPIDPFNIANLFLNYTVRGDSWLRGTKIRFGINNLQNNHNIVGVTPASAKSNAPAPGDVLTIVPARSFSVTMTFGYAPKG
;
A
#
# COMPACT_ATOMS: atom_id res chain seq x y z
N MET A 1 28.62 24.53 24.33
CA MET A 1 28.32 23.32 25.13
C MET A 1 27.66 23.74 26.42
N ARG A 2 26.52 23.15 26.79
CA ARG A 2 25.61 23.45 27.95
C ARG A 2 24.46 24.42 27.58
N ARG A 3 23.42 23.89 26.92
CA ARG A 3 22.00 24.35 27.03
C ARG A 3 21.10 23.42 26.23
N THR A 4 20.85 22.19 26.67
CA THR A 4 19.83 21.26 26.12
C THR A 4 19.36 20.19 27.12
N CYS A 5 19.34 20.48 28.41
CA CYS A 5 18.93 19.46 29.39
C CYS A 5 17.75 19.89 30.29
N THR A 6 17.07 20.99 30.00
CA THR A 6 16.00 21.51 30.89
C THR A 6 14.57 21.24 30.34
N SER A 7 14.41 21.01 29.05
CA SER A 7 13.08 20.81 28.43
C SER A 7 12.52 19.40 28.63
N ALA A 8 13.38 18.37 28.68
CA ALA A 8 12.95 16.98 28.86
C ALA A 8 12.42 16.67 30.28
N ARG A 9 12.91 17.39 31.28
CA ARG A 9 12.44 17.20 32.67
C ARG A 9 11.07 17.81 32.94
N PHE A 10 10.69 18.84 32.22
CA PHE A 10 9.35 19.47 32.35
C PHE A 10 8.22 18.62 31.73
N LEU A 11 8.49 17.94 30.63
CA LEU A 11 7.50 17.05 30.01
C LEU A 11 7.23 15.78 30.82
N ILE A 12 8.26 15.18 31.42
CA ILE A 12 8.11 13.98 32.26
C ILE A 12 7.35 14.28 33.54
N THR A 13 7.55 15.46 34.13
CA THR A 13 6.84 15.86 35.35
C THR A 13 5.37 16.24 35.10
N ALA A 14 5.07 16.80 33.96
CA ALA A 14 3.70 17.10 33.51
C ALA A 14 2.87 15.82 33.20
N CYS A 15 3.48 14.82 32.59
CA CYS A 15 2.83 13.52 32.36
C CYS A 15 2.61 12.72 33.63
N ALA A 16 3.49 12.82 34.62
CA ALA A 16 3.33 12.15 35.93
C ALA A 16 2.22 12.80 36.78
N ALA A 17 2.04 14.12 36.70
CA ALA A 17 0.98 14.82 37.44
C ALA A 17 -0.42 14.56 36.88
N LEU A 18 -0.55 14.30 35.56
CA LEU A 18 -1.82 13.93 34.91
C LEU A 18 -2.25 12.49 35.19
N LEU A 19 -1.30 11.60 35.52
CA LEU A 19 -1.57 10.20 35.86
C LEU A 19 -2.10 10.02 37.30
N LEU A 20 -1.85 10.97 38.20
CA LEU A 20 -2.28 10.88 39.60
C LEU A 20 -3.65 11.51 39.91
N ALA A 21 -4.28 12.21 38.95
CA ALA A 21 -5.58 12.85 39.15
C ALA A 21 -6.79 11.98 38.75
N ALA A 22 -6.59 10.72 38.32
CA ALA A 22 -7.64 9.89 37.72
C ALA A 22 -8.24 8.82 38.65
N PHE A 23 -8.00 8.86 39.96
CA PHE A 23 -8.68 7.94 40.88
C PHE A 23 -9.73 8.65 41.71
N SER A 24 -10.93 8.78 41.16
CA SER A 24 -12.15 8.99 41.93
C SER A 24 -13.23 8.06 41.39
N ILE A 25 -13.42 6.96 42.11
CA ILE A 25 -14.45 5.95 41.82
C ILE A 25 -15.78 6.46 42.34
N TYR A 26 -16.72 6.69 41.45
CA TYR A 26 -18.15 6.74 41.81
C TYR A 26 -18.82 5.43 41.43
N ALA A 27 -19.23 4.70 42.45
CA ALA A 27 -20.14 3.59 42.30
C ALA A 27 -21.52 4.16 41.93
N GLN A 28 -21.99 3.92 40.69
CA GLN A 28 -23.38 4.17 40.32
C GLN A 28 -24.13 2.84 40.27
N SER A 29 -25.26 2.81 40.93
CA SER A 29 -26.24 1.69 41.01
C SER A 29 -26.68 1.25 39.63
N ALA A 30 -26.79 -0.07 39.44
CA ALA A 30 -27.21 -0.71 38.19
C ALA A 30 -28.66 -0.34 37.87
N ALA A 31 -28.90 0.51 36.92
CA ALA A 31 -30.14 0.59 36.15
C ALA A 31 -30.24 -0.67 35.26
N GLY A 32 -31.45 -1.20 35.10
CA GLY A 32 -31.79 -2.45 34.45
C GLY A 32 -30.96 -2.87 33.25
N ALA A 33 -30.37 -4.04 33.35
CA ALA A 33 -29.39 -4.52 32.38
C ALA A 33 -30.03 -5.36 31.29
N GLY A 34 -30.09 -4.85 30.06
CA GLY A 34 -30.58 -5.56 28.88
C GLY A 34 -29.66 -6.69 28.41
N ARG A 35 -30.08 -7.40 27.36
CA ARG A 35 -29.39 -8.53 26.76
C ARG A 35 -29.45 -8.45 25.23
N ILE A 36 -28.33 -8.75 24.58
CA ILE A 36 -28.25 -8.99 23.14
C ILE A 36 -27.92 -10.47 22.93
N ALA A 37 -28.71 -11.14 22.10
CA ALA A 37 -28.51 -12.57 21.80
C ALA A 37 -28.82 -12.82 20.32
N GLY A 38 -28.30 -13.92 19.75
CA GLY A 38 -28.58 -14.28 18.37
C GLY A 38 -27.81 -15.51 17.94
N THR A 39 -27.72 -15.73 16.65
CA THR A 39 -26.94 -16.82 16.04
C THR A 39 -25.95 -16.29 15.06
N VAL A 40 -24.77 -16.90 14.99
CA VAL A 40 -23.77 -16.70 13.96
C VAL A 40 -23.87 -17.86 12.98
N LEU A 41 -24.21 -17.55 11.75
CA LEU A 41 -24.45 -18.52 10.68
C LEU A 41 -23.51 -18.22 9.52
N ASP A 42 -23.23 -19.22 8.70
CA ASP A 42 -22.69 -18.96 7.38
C ASP A 42 -23.81 -18.47 6.42
N LEU A 43 -23.47 -18.14 5.19
CA LEU A 43 -24.44 -17.68 4.19
C LEU A 43 -25.46 -18.77 3.80
N THR A 44 -25.21 -20.01 4.15
CA THR A 44 -26.09 -21.15 3.89
C THR A 44 -27.07 -21.40 5.04
N GLY A 45 -26.93 -20.66 6.13
CA GLY A 45 -27.71 -20.82 7.36
C GLY A 45 -27.18 -21.90 8.31
N LYS A 46 -25.97 -22.44 8.07
CA LYS A 46 -25.30 -23.34 9.00
C LYS A 46 -24.67 -22.58 10.15
N PRO A 47 -24.77 -23.13 11.39
CA PRO A 47 -24.09 -22.52 12.53
C PRO A 47 -22.58 -22.47 12.35
N ILE A 48 -21.98 -21.37 12.77
CA ILE A 48 -20.52 -21.24 12.89
C ILE A 48 -20.14 -21.34 14.36
N PRO A 49 -19.75 -22.53 14.83
CA PRO A 49 -19.35 -22.73 16.22
C PRO A 49 -18.02 -21.99 16.49
N ASN A 50 -17.84 -21.56 17.72
CA ASN A 50 -16.67 -20.83 18.19
C ASN A 50 -16.45 -19.47 17.50
N ALA A 51 -17.42 -18.94 16.75
CA ALA A 51 -17.36 -17.56 16.26
C ALA A 51 -17.30 -16.58 17.44
N VAL A 52 -16.41 -15.63 17.38
CA VAL A 52 -16.28 -14.58 18.37
C VAL A 52 -17.25 -13.46 18.05
N VAL A 53 -18.13 -13.15 19.00
CA VAL A 53 -19.10 -12.06 18.89
C VAL A 53 -18.72 -10.94 19.84
N THR A 54 -18.55 -9.76 19.28
CA THR A 54 -18.22 -8.52 19.98
C THR A 54 -19.45 -7.62 20.04
N VAL A 55 -19.84 -7.23 21.24
CA VAL A 55 -20.93 -6.28 21.45
C VAL A 55 -20.38 -5.00 22.05
N ARG A 56 -20.46 -3.90 21.29
CA ARG A 56 -19.90 -2.60 21.65
C ARG A 56 -20.97 -1.56 21.79
N ASN A 57 -20.98 -0.83 22.91
CA ASN A 57 -21.83 0.34 23.07
C ASN A 57 -21.29 1.51 22.24
N GLU A 58 -22.09 2.08 21.35
CA GLU A 58 -21.68 3.18 20.48
C GLU A 58 -21.48 4.51 21.23
N ALA A 59 -21.97 4.62 22.44
CA ALA A 59 -21.71 5.77 23.31
C ALA A 59 -20.32 5.68 24.02
N GLY A 60 -19.59 4.58 23.84
CA GLY A 60 -18.28 4.32 24.43
C GLY A 60 -18.32 3.24 25.54
N GLY A 61 -17.17 2.80 25.97
CA GLY A 61 -16.97 1.74 26.96
C GLY A 61 -16.28 0.52 26.38
N ALA A 62 -15.83 -0.40 27.25
CA ALA A 62 -15.21 -1.65 26.84
C ALA A 62 -16.24 -2.56 26.16
N PRO A 63 -15.92 -3.15 24.99
CA PRO A 63 -16.80 -4.12 24.36
C PRO A 63 -16.92 -5.37 25.21
N LYS A 64 -18.04 -6.05 25.12
CA LYS A 64 -18.22 -7.38 25.68
C LYS A 64 -18.07 -8.41 24.58
N LEU A 65 -17.30 -9.46 24.87
CA LEU A 65 -17.06 -10.56 23.96
C LEU A 65 -17.72 -11.83 24.48
N VAL A 66 -18.22 -12.63 23.54
CA VAL A 66 -18.75 -13.96 23.80
C VAL A 66 -18.41 -14.86 22.62
N THR A 67 -18.19 -16.12 22.87
CA THR A 67 -18.00 -17.14 21.86
C THR A 67 -19.32 -17.84 21.57
N ALA A 68 -19.64 -18.01 20.29
CA ALA A 68 -20.82 -18.79 19.88
C ALA A 68 -20.65 -20.28 20.23
N ASP A 69 -21.74 -20.90 20.64
CA ASP A 69 -21.78 -22.32 20.99
C ASP A 69 -21.77 -23.23 19.72
N GLN A 70 -21.99 -24.55 19.93
CA GLN A 70 -21.99 -25.54 18.83
C GLN A 70 -23.14 -25.31 17.83
N GLU A 71 -24.23 -24.69 18.26
CA GLU A 71 -25.37 -24.28 17.43
C GLU A 71 -25.23 -22.86 16.89
N GLY A 72 -24.03 -22.23 17.02
CA GLY A 72 -23.75 -20.86 16.60
C GLY A 72 -24.44 -19.79 17.43
N LYS A 73 -25.09 -20.15 18.57
CA LYS A 73 -25.83 -19.20 19.40
C LYS A 73 -24.89 -18.43 20.33
N TYR A 74 -25.19 -17.16 20.52
CA TYR A 74 -24.48 -16.31 21.47
C TYR A 74 -25.42 -15.47 22.30
N SER A 75 -24.94 -15.00 23.44
CA SER A 75 -25.73 -14.17 24.34
C SER A 75 -24.84 -13.33 25.24
N VAL A 76 -25.07 -12.01 25.24
CA VAL A 76 -24.38 -11.02 26.07
C VAL A 76 -25.39 -10.31 26.95
N SER A 77 -25.31 -10.52 28.25
CA SER A 77 -26.17 -9.89 29.25
C SER A 77 -25.45 -8.81 30.05
N GLY A 78 -26.21 -8.06 30.86
CA GLY A 78 -25.65 -6.99 31.66
C GLY A 78 -25.25 -5.77 30.84
N LEU A 79 -26.03 -5.48 29.80
CA LEU A 79 -25.79 -4.34 28.91
C LEU A 79 -26.69 -3.15 29.34
N PRO A 80 -26.13 -1.96 29.58
CA PRO A 80 -26.94 -0.75 29.80
C PRO A 80 -27.84 -0.46 28.59
N ALA A 81 -28.95 0.22 28.78
CA ALA A 81 -29.74 0.74 27.66
C ALA A 81 -28.89 1.65 26.78
N GLY A 82 -28.98 1.52 25.47
CA GLY A 82 -28.18 2.28 24.51
C GLY A 82 -28.18 1.67 23.10
N THR A 83 -27.38 2.26 22.21
CA THR A 83 -27.19 1.75 20.85
C THR A 83 -25.87 0.97 20.80
N TYR A 84 -25.92 -0.20 20.16
CA TYR A 84 -24.80 -1.12 20.11
C TYR A 84 -24.41 -1.47 18.68
N THR A 85 -23.14 -1.72 18.47
CA THR A 85 -22.61 -2.44 17.32
C THR A 85 -22.33 -3.87 17.75
N VAL A 86 -22.83 -4.85 16.98
CA VAL A 86 -22.58 -6.27 17.16
C VAL A 86 -21.79 -6.77 15.96
N GLU A 87 -20.66 -7.39 16.21
CA GLU A 87 -19.77 -7.92 15.18
C GLU A 87 -19.45 -9.38 15.48
N ALA A 88 -19.44 -10.22 14.44
CA ALA A 88 -18.99 -11.60 14.56
C ALA A 88 -17.81 -11.85 13.64
N ALA A 89 -16.86 -12.65 14.13
CA ALA A 89 -15.69 -13.08 13.39
C ALA A 89 -15.39 -14.56 13.65
N ALA A 90 -14.92 -15.26 12.63
CA ALA A 90 -14.52 -16.67 12.74
C ALA A 90 -13.37 -16.97 11.78
N PRO A 91 -12.47 -17.94 12.08
CA PRO A 91 -11.41 -18.35 11.15
C PRO A 91 -11.97 -18.70 9.77
N SER A 92 -11.30 -18.27 8.71
CA SER A 92 -11.72 -18.46 7.32
C SER A 92 -13.00 -17.75 6.89
N PHE A 93 -13.51 -16.82 7.70
CA PHE A 93 -14.68 -16.02 7.37
C PHE A 93 -14.37 -14.52 7.41
N THR A 94 -15.01 -13.75 6.54
CA THR A 94 -15.02 -12.29 6.62
C THR A 94 -15.88 -11.83 7.80
N PRO A 95 -15.37 -10.98 8.71
CA PRO A 95 -16.16 -10.46 9.82
C PRO A 95 -17.45 -9.77 9.34
N SER A 96 -18.55 -10.02 10.06
CA SER A 96 -19.85 -9.40 9.80
C SER A 96 -20.22 -8.46 10.93
N ARG A 97 -20.66 -7.23 10.59
CA ARG A 97 -20.94 -6.17 11.55
C ARG A 97 -22.37 -5.64 11.39
N HIS A 98 -23.08 -5.52 12.51
CA HIS A 98 -24.39 -4.92 12.60
C HIS A 98 -24.36 -3.73 13.57
N ALA A 99 -24.39 -2.52 13.02
CA ALA A 99 -24.37 -1.29 13.81
C ALA A 99 -25.79 -0.77 14.06
N GLY A 100 -25.95 0.12 15.05
CA GLY A 100 -27.23 0.77 15.34
C GLY A 100 -28.26 -0.09 16.06
N VAL A 101 -27.83 -1.17 16.73
CA VAL A 101 -28.71 -2.04 17.51
C VAL A 101 -29.21 -1.31 18.75
N ALA A 102 -30.47 -0.89 18.77
CA ALA A 102 -31.06 -0.22 19.92
C ALA A 102 -31.47 -1.26 20.99
N LEU A 103 -30.96 -1.07 22.20
CA LEU A 103 -31.29 -1.91 23.37
C LEU A 103 -31.95 -1.04 24.45
N ALA A 104 -33.21 -1.33 24.78
CA ALA A 104 -33.89 -0.72 25.91
C ALA A 104 -33.46 -1.37 27.24
N ALA A 105 -33.70 -0.70 28.37
CA ALA A 105 -33.44 -1.26 29.68
C ALA A 105 -34.27 -2.53 29.87
N ASP A 106 -33.66 -3.58 30.46
CA ASP A 106 -34.26 -4.90 30.72
C ASP A 106 -34.81 -5.65 29.48
N ALA A 107 -34.50 -5.13 28.26
CA ALA A 107 -34.94 -5.78 27.02
C ALA A 107 -33.95 -6.83 26.53
N THR A 108 -34.47 -7.79 25.74
CA THR A 108 -33.66 -8.72 24.96
C THR A 108 -33.77 -8.34 23.48
N GLN A 109 -32.66 -7.98 22.85
CA GLN A 109 -32.56 -7.70 21.42
C GLN A 109 -31.96 -8.91 20.69
N SER A 110 -32.64 -9.41 19.65
CA SER A 110 -32.11 -10.48 18.80
C SER A 110 -31.35 -9.93 17.61
N VAL A 111 -30.11 -10.38 17.41
CA VAL A 111 -29.24 -10.00 16.29
C VAL A 111 -28.60 -11.26 15.74
N ASN A 112 -29.01 -11.67 14.55
CA ASN A 112 -28.37 -12.77 13.84
C ASN A 112 -27.31 -12.22 12.89
N LEU A 113 -26.13 -12.85 12.85
CA LEU A 113 -24.98 -12.45 12.04
C LEU A 113 -24.67 -13.55 11.03
N SER A 114 -24.53 -13.18 9.76
CA SER A 114 -24.10 -14.10 8.71
C SER A 114 -22.70 -13.74 8.27
N LEU A 115 -21.80 -14.71 8.33
CA LEU A 115 -20.41 -14.57 7.89
C LEU A 115 -20.22 -15.20 6.51
N ASN A 116 -19.41 -14.56 5.69
CA ASN A 116 -18.95 -15.11 4.42
C ASN A 116 -17.59 -15.78 4.57
N VAL A 117 -17.32 -16.80 3.76
CA VAL A 117 -15.97 -17.37 3.66
C VAL A 117 -15.01 -16.30 3.12
N SER A 118 -13.90 -16.10 3.79
CA SER A 118 -12.89 -15.13 3.37
C SER A 118 -12.14 -15.62 2.13
N GLU A 119 -12.11 -14.81 1.08
CA GLU A 119 -11.32 -15.08 -0.12
C GLU A 119 -9.80 -14.97 0.13
N LEU A 120 -9.42 -14.38 1.26
CA LEU A 120 -8.03 -14.12 1.67
C LEU A 120 -7.61 -15.10 2.77
N ALA A 121 -7.75 -16.39 2.55
CA ALA A 121 -7.33 -17.41 3.51
C ALA A 121 -5.83 -17.39 3.87
N GLN A 122 -5.06 -16.47 3.30
CA GLN A 122 -3.63 -16.33 3.57
C GLN A 122 -3.26 -15.18 4.52
N SER A 123 -4.15 -14.24 4.86
CA SER A 123 -3.72 -13.07 5.62
C SER A 123 -4.63 -12.56 6.73
N ILE A 124 -5.85 -13.04 6.87
CA ILE A 124 -6.68 -12.61 7.99
C ILE A 124 -6.80 -13.76 8.99
N THR A 125 -5.87 -13.81 9.91
CA THR A 125 -6.04 -14.62 11.12
C THR A 125 -7.10 -13.95 11.98
N VAL A 126 -8.30 -14.54 12.05
CA VAL A 126 -9.31 -14.11 12.99
C VAL A 126 -8.83 -14.51 14.38
N GLU A 127 -8.15 -13.59 15.06
CA GLU A 127 -7.75 -13.81 16.43
C GLU A 127 -9.00 -13.86 17.32
N GLY A 128 -9.15 -14.92 18.09
CA GLY A 128 -10.33 -15.25 18.89
C GLY A 128 -10.65 -14.29 20.06
N SER A 129 -10.10 -13.09 20.05
CA SER A 129 -10.45 -11.98 20.93
C SER A 129 -10.30 -10.66 20.19
N VAL A 130 -11.42 -10.01 19.88
CA VAL A 130 -11.38 -8.65 19.34
C VAL A 130 -10.79 -7.73 20.40
N MET A 131 -9.59 -7.24 20.14
CA MET A 131 -8.90 -6.34 21.05
C MET A 131 -9.10 -4.92 20.55
N VAL A 132 -9.76 -4.08 21.32
CA VAL A 132 -10.11 -2.69 20.96
C VAL A 132 -8.88 -1.92 20.47
N ALA A 133 -7.72 -2.20 21.07
CA ALA A 133 -6.47 -1.58 20.64
C ALA A 133 -6.07 -2.00 19.21
N ALA A 134 -6.28 -3.25 18.84
CA ALA A 134 -6.00 -3.73 17.49
C ALA A 134 -6.95 -3.12 16.45
N GLU A 135 -8.24 -3.03 16.76
CA GLU A 135 -9.24 -2.43 15.85
C GLU A 135 -9.04 -0.94 15.57
N THR A 136 -8.50 -0.21 16.54
CA THR A 136 -8.29 1.25 16.42
C THR A 136 -6.91 1.61 15.89
N ALA A 137 -6.01 0.63 15.74
CA ALA A 137 -4.67 0.86 15.23
C ALA A 137 -4.71 1.28 13.76
N PRO A 138 -3.92 2.28 13.35
CA PRO A 138 -3.67 2.59 11.94
C PRO A 138 -3.12 1.39 11.18
N SER A 139 -2.12 0.73 11.77
CA SER A 139 -1.56 -0.54 11.31
C SER A 139 -1.22 -1.45 12.49
N GLN A 140 -1.10 -2.74 12.22
CA GLN A 140 -0.76 -3.75 13.23
C GLN A 140 -0.25 -5.04 12.57
N ASN A 141 0.46 -5.86 13.34
CA ASN A 141 0.80 -7.23 12.96
C ASN A 141 -0.15 -8.26 13.63
N THR A 142 -0.11 -9.51 13.18
CA THR A 142 -0.91 -10.61 13.72
C THR A 142 -0.10 -11.54 14.61
N LEU A 143 -0.75 -12.26 15.55
CA LEU A 143 -0.08 -13.25 16.40
C LEU A 143 0.45 -14.46 15.60
N ASP A 144 -0.11 -14.68 14.42
CA ASP A 144 0.27 -15.80 13.54
C ASP A 144 1.30 -15.42 12.48
N THR A 145 1.84 -14.22 12.54
CA THR A 145 2.86 -13.78 11.59
C THR A 145 4.13 -14.63 11.65
N LEU A 146 4.82 -14.71 10.50
CA LEU A 146 6.14 -15.34 10.35
C LEU A 146 7.22 -14.30 10.02
N SER A 147 6.82 -13.03 9.85
CA SER A 147 7.66 -11.93 9.37
C SER A 147 7.24 -10.59 9.95
N ALA A 148 8.06 -9.57 9.74
CA ALA A 148 7.71 -8.17 10.00
C ALA A 148 6.61 -7.72 9.03
N ARG A 149 5.40 -7.60 9.51
CA ARG A 149 4.20 -7.34 8.71
C ARG A 149 3.35 -6.25 9.34
N SER A 150 2.69 -5.45 8.52
CA SER A 150 1.73 -4.44 8.97
C SER A 150 0.47 -4.50 8.12
N GLU A 151 -0.67 -4.66 8.76
CA GLU A 151 -1.98 -4.61 8.14
C GLU A 151 -2.60 -3.23 8.38
N VAL A 152 -2.78 -2.42 7.31
CA VAL A 152 -3.46 -1.13 7.40
C VAL A 152 -4.97 -1.36 7.33
N SER A 153 -5.68 -0.91 8.37
CA SER A 153 -7.09 -1.23 8.53
C SER A 153 -8.01 -0.45 7.57
N PRO A 154 -9.13 -1.04 7.13
CA PRO A 154 -10.15 -0.34 6.33
C PRO A 154 -10.72 0.89 7.04
N ASP A 155 -10.88 0.78 8.34
CA ASP A 155 -11.41 1.85 9.18
C ASP A 155 -10.47 3.07 9.21
N PHE A 156 -9.16 2.82 9.30
CA PHE A 156 -8.15 3.88 9.21
C PHE A 156 -8.19 4.58 7.85
N ILE A 157 -8.21 3.83 6.76
CA ILE A 157 -8.26 4.37 5.39
C ILE A 157 -9.51 5.25 5.21
N GLN A 158 -10.66 4.79 5.66
CA GLN A 158 -11.93 5.51 5.52
C GLN A 158 -12.03 6.77 6.38
N ASN A 159 -11.34 6.81 7.52
CA ASN A 159 -11.48 7.91 8.48
C ASN A 159 -10.31 8.88 8.48
N PHE A 160 -9.09 8.41 8.22
CA PHE A 160 -7.87 9.18 8.48
C PHE A 160 -6.92 9.25 7.27
N ALA A 161 -7.42 9.02 6.06
CA ALA A 161 -6.70 9.27 4.82
C ALA A 161 -7.40 10.35 3.98
N SER A 162 -6.64 11.06 3.14
CA SER A 162 -7.22 11.99 2.18
C SER A 162 -8.17 11.26 1.21
N PRO A 163 -9.29 11.86 0.80
CA PRO A 163 -10.20 11.24 -0.16
C PRO A 163 -9.57 11.00 -1.54
N VAL A 164 -8.47 11.67 -1.85
CA VAL A 164 -7.76 11.52 -3.14
C VAL A 164 -6.42 10.80 -2.99
N ALA A 165 -6.10 10.28 -1.80
CA ALA A 165 -4.87 9.56 -1.53
C ALA A 165 -4.65 8.38 -2.49
N ASP A 166 -3.41 7.98 -2.66
CA ASP A 166 -2.99 6.72 -3.25
C ASP A 166 -2.40 5.78 -2.17
N TYR A 167 -1.95 4.60 -2.56
CA TYR A 167 -1.43 3.61 -1.62
C TYR A 167 -0.14 4.07 -0.91
N THR A 168 0.64 4.97 -1.51
CA THR A 168 1.90 5.44 -0.91
C THR A 168 1.66 6.28 0.33
N GLU A 169 0.59 7.10 0.31
CA GLU A 169 0.16 7.84 1.50
C GLU A 169 -0.33 6.90 2.61
N LEU A 170 -1.05 5.84 2.25
CA LEU A 170 -1.55 4.87 3.22
C LEU A 170 -0.42 4.08 3.89
N LEU A 171 0.67 3.80 3.16
CA LEU A 171 1.86 3.14 3.69
C LEU A 171 2.69 4.01 4.62
N ASN A 172 2.60 5.33 4.54
CA ASN A 172 3.38 6.25 5.38
C ASN A 172 3.21 6.01 6.89
N TYR A 173 2.13 5.35 7.29
CA TYR A 173 1.83 5.10 8.70
C TYR A 173 2.37 3.77 9.20
N THR A 174 3.03 2.97 8.36
CA THR A 174 3.71 1.74 8.77
C THR A 174 5.15 2.02 9.23
N PRO A 175 5.76 1.17 10.09
CA PRO A 175 7.12 1.38 10.55
C PRO A 175 8.15 1.42 9.43
N GLY A 176 9.15 2.28 9.56
CA GLY A 176 10.29 2.36 8.64
C GLY A 176 10.01 2.92 7.25
N THR A 177 8.77 3.31 6.95
CA THR A 177 8.38 3.79 5.62
C THR A 177 8.34 5.31 5.53
N PHE A 178 8.60 5.84 4.37
CA PHE A 178 8.21 7.19 3.99
C PHE A 178 7.94 7.29 2.50
N SER A 179 7.05 8.21 2.15
CA SER A 179 6.75 8.64 0.79
C SER A 179 6.30 10.10 0.81
N VAL A 180 6.62 10.83 -0.24
CA VAL A 180 6.19 12.22 -0.41
C VAL A 180 5.74 12.42 -1.85
N ASN A 181 4.55 12.98 -2.01
CA ASN A 181 4.03 13.41 -3.29
C ASN A 181 4.23 14.91 -3.45
N PRO A 182 5.13 15.38 -4.31
CA PRO A 182 5.48 16.80 -4.41
C PRO A 182 4.35 17.68 -4.95
N ASN A 183 3.37 17.12 -5.64
CA ASN A 183 2.21 17.84 -6.16
C ASN A 183 1.01 17.88 -5.21
N GLY A 184 1.14 17.31 -4.00
CA GLY A 184 0.06 17.14 -3.02
C GLY A 184 -0.45 15.70 -2.93
N VAL A 185 -1.09 15.37 -1.84
CA VAL A 185 -1.54 14.02 -1.52
C VAL A 185 -2.39 13.43 -2.65
N GLY A 186 -1.92 12.33 -3.27
CA GLY A 186 -2.60 11.64 -4.37
C GLY A 186 -2.67 12.42 -5.69
N LEU A 187 -1.94 13.54 -5.81
CA LEU A 187 -1.96 14.43 -6.97
C LEU A 187 -0.71 14.33 -7.85
N GLY A 188 0.02 13.24 -7.77
CA GLY A 188 1.21 12.98 -8.57
C GLY A 188 1.72 11.55 -8.38
N ASP A 189 2.79 11.20 -9.10
CA ASP A 189 3.48 9.93 -8.91
C ASP A 189 4.39 10.00 -7.67
N SER A 190 4.16 9.15 -6.71
CA SER A 190 4.92 9.06 -5.47
C SER A 190 5.60 7.69 -5.36
N LYS A 191 6.69 7.64 -4.60
CA LYS A 191 7.47 6.42 -4.37
C LYS A 191 7.58 6.16 -2.87
N THR A 192 7.45 4.90 -2.48
CA THR A 192 7.64 4.48 -1.09
C THR A 192 9.04 3.92 -0.89
N TYR A 193 9.67 4.33 0.21
CA TYR A 193 10.98 3.85 0.65
C TYR A 193 10.86 3.21 2.02
N PHE A 194 11.58 2.12 2.24
CA PHE A 194 11.67 1.46 3.56
C PHE A 194 12.91 0.58 3.65
N ARG A 195 13.57 0.51 4.79
CA ARG A 195 14.75 -0.36 5.05
C ARG A 195 15.87 -0.29 4.00
N GLY A 196 16.01 0.83 3.27
CA GLY A 196 16.94 0.98 2.14
C GLY A 196 16.42 0.41 0.82
N PHE A 197 15.19 -0.08 0.78
CA PHE A 197 14.53 -0.49 -0.46
C PHE A 197 13.76 0.66 -1.08
N LYS A 198 13.84 0.75 -2.41
CA LYS A 198 13.07 1.69 -3.23
C LYS A 198 12.05 0.96 -4.10
N ASP A 199 11.16 1.72 -4.72
CA ASP A 199 10.24 1.18 -5.72
C ASP A 199 11.00 0.38 -6.81
N GLY A 200 10.45 -0.78 -7.17
CA GLY A 200 11.11 -1.79 -8.02
C GLY A 200 11.93 -2.84 -7.25
N GLN A 201 12.10 -2.67 -5.93
CA GLN A 201 12.79 -3.61 -5.06
C GLN A 201 11.85 -4.36 -4.09
N TYR A 202 10.55 -4.15 -4.23
CA TYR A 202 9.49 -4.89 -3.55
C TYR A 202 8.35 -5.18 -4.52
N THR A 203 7.60 -6.23 -4.26
CA THR A 203 6.44 -6.60 -5.07
C THR A 203 5.20 -5.82 -4.64
N MET A 204 4.45 -5.29 -5.60
CA MET A 204 3.09 -4.84 -5.41
C MET A 204 2.12 -5.90 -5.88
N GLN A 205 1.05 -6.09 -5.12
CA GLN A 205 -0.05 -6.98 -5.46
C GLN A 205 -1.39 -6.28 -5.29
N ALA A 206 -2.39 -6.71 -6.04
CA ALA A 206 -3.79 -6.38 -5.82
C ALA A 206 -4.57 -7.69 -5.69
N ASP A 207 -5.23 -7.88 -4.53
CA ASP A 207 -5.89 -9.15 -4.19
C ASP A 207 -4.99 -10.39 -4.41
N GLY A 208 -3.68 -10.26 -4.13
CA GLY A 208 -2.70 -11.33 -4.30
C GLY A 208 -2.16 -11.52 -5.73
N ILE A 209 -2.60 -10.71 -6.69
CA ILE A 209 -2.10 -10.73 -8.07
C ILE A 209 -0.95 -9.71 -8.19
N PRO A 210 0.28 -10.12 -8.54
CA PRO A 210 1.38 -9.21 -8.75
C PRO A 210 1.13 -8.25 -9.92
N PHE A 211 1.52 -6.98 -9.76
CA PHE A 211 1.51 -6.01 -10.85
C PHE A 211 2.73 -5.08 -10.79
N ASN A 212 3.27 -4.68 -11.92
CA ASN A 212 4.43 -3.78 -12.04
C ASN A 212 4.55 -3.25 -13.48
N ASP A 213 5.39 -2.23 -13.68
CA ASP A 213 5.79 -1.81 -15.02
C ASP A 213 6.61 -2.92 -15.70
N SER A 214 6.51 -3.02 -17.01
CA SER A 214 7.23 -4.03 -17.79
C SER A 214 8.68 -3.64 -18.07
N ASN A 215 8.97 -2.36 -18.07
CA ASN A 215 10.30 -1.81 -18.31
C ASN A 215 11.25 -2.03 -17.13
N ASP A 216 10.78 -1.60 -15.96
CA ASP A 216 11.41 -1.84 -14.66
C ASP A 216 10.31 -2.37 -13.74
N PRO A 217 10.58 -3.21 -12.77
CA PRO A 217 9.54 -3.71 -11.87
C PRO A 217 9.03 -2.64 -10.88
N THR A 218 8.96 -1.39 -11.34
CA THR A 218 8.48 -0.20 -10.60
C THR A 218 6.97 -0.05 -10.71
N HIS A 219 6.42 0.93 -10.00
CA HIS A 219 4.98 1.18 -9.92
C HIS A 219 4.71 2.68 -10.05
N HIS A 220 3.58 3.01 -10.65
CA HIS A 220 3.08 4.37 -10.71
C HIS A 220 1.90 4.51 -9.75
N SER A 221 2.11 5.18 -8.62
CA SER A 221 1.15 5.24 -7.51
C SER A 221 -0.22 5.80 -7.90
N TRP A 222 -0.26 6.69 -8.87
CA TRP A 222 -1.48 7.34 -9.38
C TRP A 222 -2.25 6.53 -10.43
N ALA A 223 -1.68 5.40 -10.94
CA ALA A 223 -2.13 4.81 -12.20
C ALA A 223 -3.17 3.69 -12.05
N PHE A 224 -3.03 2.79 -11.03
CA PHE A 224 -3.84 1.57 -10.99
C PHE A 224 -4.90 1.56 -9.89
N PHE A 225 -4.53 1.89 -8.65
CA PHE A 225 -5.37 1.67 -7.50
C PHE A 225 -5.52 2.96 -6.66
N PRO A 226 -6.42 3.87 -7.04
CA PRO A 226 -6.79 4.98 -6.16
C PRO A 226 -7.41 4.46 -4.85
N SER A 227 -7.34 5.25 -3.78
CA SER A 227 -7.80 4.84 -2.44
C SER A 227 -9.27 4.37 -2.41
N GLN A 228 -10.10 4.80 -3.37
CA GLN A 228 -11.49 4.35 -3.51
C GLN A 228 -11.59 2.85 -3.82
N PHE A 229 -10.56 2.26 -4.43
CA PHE A 229 -10.52 0.81 -4.72
C PHE A 229 -10.03 0.00 -3.52
N ILE A 230 -9.27 0.63 -2.60
CA ILE A 230 -8.53 -0.03 -1.54
C ILE A 230 -9.36 -0.09 -0.27
N ALA A 231 -9.57 -1.29 0.25
CA ALA A 231 -10.20 -1.51 1.54
C ALA A 231 -9.18 -1.73 2.66
N GLY A 232 -8.00 -2.23 2.34
CA GLY A 232 -6.93 -2.49 3.30
C GLY A 232 -5.60 -2.69 2.58
N ILE A 233 -4.53 -2.71 3.33
CA ILE A 233 -3.19 -3.04 2.81
C ILE A 233 -2.54 -4.03 3.75
N ASP A 234 -1.95 -5.05 3.15
CA ASP A 234 -1.11 -6.02 3.84
C ASP A 234 0.32 -5.85 3.35
N PHE A 235 1.19 -5.43 4.26
CA PHE A 235 2.57 -5.10 3.95
C PHE A 235 3.56 -5.99 4.71
N ASP A 236 4.15 -6.95 4.01
CA ASP A 236 5.26 -7.77 4.50
C ASP A 236 6.60 -7.10 4.14
N ARG A 237 7.42 -6.76 5.13
CA ARG A 237 8.74 -6.15 4.97
C ARG A 237 9.87 -7.19 4.92
N SER A 238 9.60 -8.33 4.28
CA SER A 238 10.57 -9.41 4.07
C SER A 238 10.42 -10.02 2.68
N PRO A 239 11.35 -10.86 2.21
CA PRO A 239 11.16 -11.62 0.98
C PRO A 239 9.96 -12.58 1.02
N GLY A 240 9.29 -12.69 2.16
CA GLY A 240 8.16 -13.58 2.38
C GLY A 240 8.55 -15.04 2.56
N THR A 241 7.58 -15.92 2.36
CA THR A 241 7.77 -17.38 2.32
C THR A 241 7.81 -17.88 0.87
N ALA A 242 7.91 -19.19 0.66
CA ALA A 242 7.91 -19.74 -0.69
C ALA A 242 6.60 -19.46 -1.44
N SER A 243 5.48 -19.37 -0.74
CA SER A 243 4.16 -19.06 -1.32
C SER A 243 3.97 -17.56 -1.66
N THR A 244 4.89 -16.68 -1.24
CA THR A 244 4.86 -15.26 -1.62
C THR A 244 5.35 -15.09 -3.05
N ILE A 245 4.46 -14.85 -3.99
CA ILE A 245 4.75 -14.75 -5.43
C ILE A 245 4.99 -13.29 -5.87
N GLY A 246 5.72 -13.11 -6.96
CA GLY A 246 5.93 -11.80 -7.61
C GLY A 246 7.33 -11.63 -8.20
N PRO A 247 7.52 -10.61 -9.04
CA PRO A 247 8.76 -10.42 -9.79
C PRO A 247 9.94 -9.96 -8.92
N THR A 248 9.67 -9.34 -7.78
CA THR A 248 10.67 -8.64 -6.95
C THR A 248 10.48 -8.91 -5.46
N ASN A 249 10.25 -10.17 -5.07
CA ASN A 249 10.21 -10.59 -3.66
C ASN A 249 11.59 -10.42 -2.99
N PHE A 250 12.07 -9.22 -2.97
CA PHE A 250 13.40 -8.81 -2.61
C PHE A 250 13.38 -8.04 -1.29
N GLY A 251 12.74 -6.88 -1.26
CA GLY A 251 12.59 -6.07 -0.06
C GLY A 251 11.32 -6.37 0.71
N GLY A 252 10.26 -6.79 0.02
CA GLY A 252 8.97 -7.03 0.65
C GLY A 252 7.84 -7.22 -0.35
N THR A 253 6.62 -7.29 0.17
CA THR A 253 5.39 -7.37 -0.62
C THR A 253 4.33 -6.45 -0.02
N VAL A 254 3.77 -5.59 -0.86
CA VAL A 254 2.61 -4.75 -0.54
C VAL A 254 1.41 -5.30 -1.29
N ASN A 255 0.45 -5.87 -0.60
CA ASN A 255 -0.79 -6.38 -1.18
C ASN A 255 -1.94 -5.41 -0.89
N LEU A 256 -2.46 -4.79 -1.94
CA LEU A 256 -3.62 -3.92 -1.88
C LEU A 256 -4.88 -4.77 -1.92
N LEU A 257 -5.71 -4.67 -0.89
CA LEU A 257 -6.94 -5.42 -0.77
C LEU A 257 -8.09 -4.58 -1.34
N SER A 258 -8.73 -5.05 -2.40
CA SER A 258 -9.87 -4.36 -2.98
C SER A 258 -11.09 -4.44 -2.07
N ARG A 259 -12.04 -3.53 -2.26
CA ARG A 259 -13.30 -3.54 -1.50
C ARG A 259 -14.05 -4.84 -1.73
N SER A 260 -14.49 -5.46 -0.63
CA SER A 260 -15.33 -6.65 -0.67
C SER A 260 -16.74 -6.31 -1.13
N VAL A 261 -17.43 -7.29 -1.74
CA VAL A 261 -18.86 -7.14 -2.04
C VAL A 261 -19.67 -7.07 -0.74
N ALA A 262 -20.67 -6.19 -0.71
CA ALA A 262 -21.55 -6.07 0.44
C ALA A 262 -22.75 -7.01 0.30
N TYR A 263 -23.24 -7.52 1.44
CA TYR A 263 -24.40 -8.43 1.49
C TYR A 263 -25.73 -7.70 1.77
N THR A 264 -25.64 -6.44 2.19
CA THR A 264 -26.80 -5.56 2.34
C THR A 264 -26.76 -4.48 1.27
N PRO A 265 -27.90 -4.10 0.68
CA PRO A 265 -27.94 -3.01 -0.28
C PRO A 265 -27.51 -1.70 0.37
N ASP A 266 -26.64 -0.96 -0.31
CA ASP A 266 -26.20 0.37 0.12
C ASP A 266 -25.85 1.24 -1.09
N ILE A 267 -26.16 2.51 -1.02
CA ILE A 267 -25.80 3.51 -2.03
C ILE A 267 -25.15 4.67 -1.32
N ARG A 268 -23.94 5.01 -1.74
CA ARG A 268 -23.19 6.14 -1.20
C ARG A 268 -22.76 7.09 -2.29
N ALA A 269 -23.09 8.36 -2.11
CA ALA A 269 -22.60 9.45 -2.94
C ALA A 269 -21.61 10.31 -2.14
N THR A 270 -20.40 10.49 -2.67
CA THR A 270 -19.35 11.27 -2.02
C THR A 270 -19.01 12.48 -2.87
N ALA A 271 -18.96 13.64 -2.25
CA ALA A 271 -18.44 14.88 -2.83
C ALA A 271 -17.32 15.42 -1.94
N SER A 272 -16.21 15.82 -2.56
CA SER A 272 -15.08 16.43 -1.86
C SER A 272 -14.60 17.67 -2.59
N TYR A 273 -14.19 18.68 -1.80
CA TYR A 273 -13.53 19.88 -2.28
C TYR A 273 -12.37 20.25 -1.36
N GLY A 274 -11.25 20.70 -1.94
CA GLY A 274 -10.06 21.02 -1.16
C GLY A 274 -9.10 21.99 -1.84
N SER A 275 -7.96 22.18 -1.21
CA SER A 275 -6.85 22.99 -1.71
C SER A 275 -6.46 22.59 -3.12
N PHE A 276 -5.84 23.52 -3.84
CA PHE A 276 -5.43 23.35 -5.23
C PHE A 276 -6.62 23.06 -6.17
N ASN A 277 -7.78 23.63 -5.83
CA ASN A 277 -9.04 23.45 -6.55
C ASN A 277 -9.40 21.95 -6.74
N THR A 278 -8.95 21.11 -5.81
CA THR A 278 -9.17 19.65 -5.88
C THR A 278 -10.64 19.33 -5.65
N ARG A 279 -11.27 18.65 -6.59
CA ARG A 279 -12.68 18.24 -6.56
C ARG A 279 -12.76 16.74 -6.83
N MET A 280 -13.57 16.04 -6.06
CA MET A 280 -13.87 14.64 -6.29
C MET A 280 -15.37 14.38 -6.13
N LEU A 281 -15.92 13.61 -7.06
CA LEU A 281 -17.25 13.03 -6.96
C LEU A 281 -17.12 11.52 -7.09
N ALA A 282 -17.79 10.78 -6.22
CA ALA A 282 -17.81 9.33 -6.28
C ALA A 282 -19.22 8.79 -6.00
N LEU A 283 -19.54 7.66 -6.63
CA LEU A 283 -20.75 6.89 -6.40
C LEU A 283 -20.35 5.44 -6.11
N ASP A 284 -20.82 4.93 -5.00
CA ASP A 284 -20.71 3.53 -4.60
C ASP A 284 -22.07 2.88 -4.58
N LEU A 285 -22.20 1.73 -5.21
CA LEU A 285 -23.42 0.93 -5.27
C LEU A 285 -23.11 -0.48 -4.78
N ASP A 286 -23.76 -0.89 -3.71
CA ASP A 286 -23.74 -2.24 -3.19
C ASP A 286 -25.12 -2.85 -3.39
N SER A 287 -25.21 -3.94 -4.15
CA SER A 287 -26.49 -4.59 -4.46
C SER A 287 -27.10 -5.33 -3.28
N GLY A 288 -26.29 -5.64 -2.27
CA GLY A 288 -26.63 -6.70 -1.34
C GLY A 288 -26.66 -8.06 -2.05
N GLN A 289 -27.18 -9.07 -1.37
CA GLN A 289 -27.37 -10.39 -1.94
C GLN A 289 -28.64 -10.46 -2.81
N PHE A 290 -28.50 -11.00 -4.03
CA PHE A 290 -29.60 -11.19 -4.99
C PHE A 290 -29.49 -12.53 -5.74
N GLY A 291 -30.42 -12.82 -6.65
CA GLY A 291 -30.39 -13.99 -7.51
C GLY A 291 -31.18 -15.19 -6.95
N GLY A 292 -32.52 -15.14 -7.08
CA GLY A 292 -33.45 -16.21 -6.71
C GLY A 292 -33.62 -16.39 -5.19
N LYS A 293 -34.10 -17.54 -4.78
CA LYS A 293 -34.35 -17.85 -3.35
C LYS A 293 -33.07 -17.95 -2.54
N ASP A 294 -31.99 -18.43 -3.14
CA ASP A 294 -30.72 -18.70 -2.47
C ASP A 294 -29.80 -17.48 -2.39
N LYS A 295 -30.18 -16.36 -3.03
CA LYS A 295 -29.42 -15.10 -3.02
C LYS A 295 -27.90 -15.31 -3.20
N LYS A 296 -27.50 -15.98 -4.29
CA LYS A 296 -26.13 -16.45 -4.51
C LYS A 296 -25.18 -15.38 -5.08
N SER A 297 -25.71 -14.24 -5.47
CA SER A 297 -24.97 -13.17 -6.16
C SER A 297 -24.84 -11.95 -5.28
N SER A 298 -23.71 -11.24 -5.38
CA SER A 298 -23.49 -9.91 -4.81
C SER A 298 -22.66 -9.08 -5.78
N LEU A 299 -22.91 -7.78 -5.84
CA LEU A 299 -22.27 -6.84 -6.75
C LEU A 299 -21.92 -5.55 -6.02
N THR A 300 -20.70 -5.09 -6.19
CA THR A 300 -20.24 -3.77 -5.74
C THR A 300 -19.69 -2.99 -6.93
N ILE A 301 -20.10 -1.74 -7.06
CA ILE A 301 -19.63 -0.82 -8.11
C ILE A 301 -19.13 0.45 -7.44
N ASN A 302 -18.00 0.96 -7.89
CA ASN A 302 -17.52 2.31 -7.59
C ASN A 302 -17.24 3.04 -8.91
N ILE A 303 -17.63 4.29 -8.98
CA ILE A 303 -17.24 5.20 -10.08
C ILE A 303 -16.88 6.53 -9.42
N HIS A 304 -15.76 7.12 -9.84
CA HIS A 304 -15.38 8.43 -9.34
C HIS A 304 -14.62 9.26 -10.38
N GLN A 305 -14.69 10.58 -10.20
CA GLN A 305 -13.93 11.56 -10.96
C GLN A 305 -13.21 12.50 -9.99
N MET A 306 -11.96 12.82 -10.32
CA MET A 306 -11.14 13.80 -9.59
C MET A 306 -10.54 14.79 -10.59
N LEU A 307 -10.55 16.06 -10.19
CA LEU A 307 -9.92 17.19 -10.89
C LEU A 307 -9.11 17.98 -9.87
N SER A 308 -7.91 18.43 -10.24
CA SER A 308 -7.07 19.28 -9.39
C SER A 308 -6.14 20.13 -10.24
N ASP A 309 -5.86 21.35 -9.75
CA ASP A 309 -4.81 22.21 -10.32
C ASP A 309 -3.41 21.76 -9.86
N GLY A 310 -3.32 20.90 -8.81
CA GLY A 310 -2.06 20.51 -8.19
C GLY A 310 -1.44 21.59 -7.33
N TYR A 311 -0.50 21.22 -6.44
CA TYR A 311 0.28 22.18 -5.67
C TYR A 311 1.32 22.89 -6.53
N GLN A 312 2.01 22.12 -7.38
CA GLN A 312 3.03 22.66 -8.27
C GLN A 312 2.39 23.42 -9.44
N THR A 313 3.02 24.54 -9.83
CA THR A 313 2.47 25.42 -10.87
C THR A 313 2.20 24.67 -12.17
N TYR A 314 0.95 24.76 -12.64
CA TYR A 314 0.43 24.15 -13.88
C TYR A 314 0.50 22.61 -13.95
N ASN A 315 0.70 21.94 -12.81
CA ASN A 315 0.72 20.48 -12.74
C ASN A 315 -0.70 19.92 -12.53
N TYR A 316 -1.56 20.17 -13.51
CA TYR A 316 -2.97 19.76 -13.49
C TYR A 316 -3.12 18.26 -13.49
N GLN A 317 -4.18 17.79 -12.83
CA GLN A 317 -4.55 16.38 -12.84
C GLN A 317 -6.05 16.20 -13.03
N LYS A 318 -6.42 15.27 -13.94
CA LYS A 318 -7.79 14.80 -14.13
C LYS A 318 -7.77 13.27 -14.12
N ARG A 319 -8.58 12.66 -13.26
CA ARG A 319 -8.73 11.20 -13.18
C ARG A 319 -10.20 10.82 -13.22
N VAL A 320 -10.54 9.86 -14.09
CA VAL A 320 -11.82 9.15 -14.07
C VAL A 320 -11.48 7.69 -13.80
N ALA A 321 -12.11 7.10 -12.80
CA ALA A 321 -11.84 5.71 -12.45
C ALA A 321 -13.08 5.01 -11.89
N GLY A 322 -13.09 3.70 -11.92
CA GLY A 322 -14.14 2.91 -11.33
C GLY A 322 -13.81 1.43 -11.36
N PHE A 323 -14.51 0.66 -10.55
CA PHE A 323 -14.44 -0.79 -10.58
C PHE A 323 -15.81 -1.43 -10.41
N ILE A 324 -15.89 -2.66 -10.88
CA ILE A 324 -17.01 -3.58 -10.65
C ILE A 324 -16.42 -4.84 -10.03
N LYS A 325 -16.98 -5.27 -8.89
CA LYS A 325 -16.67 -6.56 -8.28
C LYS A 325 -17.94 -7.38 -8.12
N TYR A 326 -17.97 -8.55 -8.72
CA TYR A 326 -19.10 -9.47 -8.68
C TYR A 326 -18.67 -10.78 -8.02
N GLN A 327 -19.50 -11.28 -7.13
CA GLN A 327 -19.28 -12.56 -6.46
C GLN A 327 -20.48 -13.47 -6.68
N TYR A 328 -20.20 -14.72 -7.02
CA TYR A 328 -21.19 -15.77 -7.20
C TYR A 328 -20.84 -17.00 -6.37
N ARG A 329 -21.72 -17.34 -5.44
CA ARG A 329 -21.60 -18.57 -4.65
C ARG A 329 -22.11 -19.74 -5.47
N LEU A 330 -21.21 -20.47 -6.13
CA LEU A 330 -21.53 -21.62 -6.98
C LEU A 330 -22.09 -22.77 -6.13
N THR A 331 -21.40 -23.08 -5.03
CA THR A 331 -21.84 -24.05 -4.00
C THR A 331 -21.64 -23.43 -2.61
N GLU A 332 -21.95 -24.13 -1.55
CA GLU A 332 -21.66 -23.70 -0.17
C GLU A 332 -20.16 -23.55 0.13
N ARG A 333 -19.32 -24.20 -0.69
CA ARG A 333 -17.86 -24.28 -0.51
C ARG A 333 -17.07 -23.66 -1.65
N THR A 334 -17.78 -23.18 -2.69
CA THR A 334 -17.10 -22.67 -3.89
C THR A 334 -17.68 -21.32 -4.26
N THR A 335 -16.80 -20.34 -4.36
CA THR A 335 -17.12 -18.96 -4.73
C THR A 335 -16.33 -18.57 -5.97
N ILE A 336 -16.99 -17.90 -6.89
CA ILE A 336 -16.37 -17.26 -8.06
C ILE A 336 -16.43 -15.76 -7.83
N THR A 337 -15.31 -15.07 -8.02
CA THR A 337 -15.21 -13.62 -7.96
C THR A 337 -14.73 -13.09 -9.29
N ALA A 338 -15.38 -12.08 -9.82
CA ALA A 338 -14.92 -11.33 -10.96
C ALA A 338 -14.69 -9.87 -10.55
N PHE A 339 -13.57 -9.32 -10.95
CA PHE A 339 -13.18 -7.92 -10.72
C PHE A 339 -12.77 -7.28 -12.05
N SER A 340 -13.19 -6.04 -12.28
CA SER A 340 -12.68 -5.20 -13.35
C SER A 340 -12.57 -3.76 -12.86
N GLY A 341 -11.38 -3.19 -12.95
CA GLY A 341 -11.06 -1.82 -12.57
C GLY A 341 -10.43 -1.05 -13.73
N LEU A 342 -10.82 0.21 -13.88
CA LEU A 342 -10.35 1.10 -14.94
C LEU A 342 -9.90 2.43 -14.36
N VAL A 343 -8.80 2.99 -14.87
CA VAL A 343 -8.34 4.35 -14.58
C VAL A 343 -7.95 5.06 -15.88
N ASP A 344 -8.47 6.25 -16.07
CA ASP A 344 -8.10 7.19 -17.13
C ASP A 344 -7.59 8.48 -16.47
N LEU A 345 -6.29 8.75 -16.63
CA LEU A 345 -5.56 9.83 -15.96
C LEU A 345 -4.91 10.74 -16.98
N TRP A 346 -5.22 12.03 -16.91
CA TRP A 346 -4.53 13.12 -17.60
C TRP A 346 -3.80 14.00 -16.59
N THR A 347 -2.55 14.35 -16.88
CA THR A 347 -1.77 15.28 -16.05
C THR A 347 -0.81 16.07 -16.90
N ASN A 348 -0.59 17.34 -16.52
CA ASN A 348 0.52 18.11 -17.05
C ASN A 348 1.71 17.90 -16.11
N THR A 349 2.69 17.16 -16.56
CA THR A 349 3.87 16.81 -15.77
C THR A 349 5.09 16.77 -16.69
N PRO A 350 6.18 17.47 -16.38
CA PRO A 350 7.42 17.39 -17.16
C PRO A 350 8.16 16.09 -16.83
N ASN A 351 9.08 15.68 -17.68
CA ASN A 351 9.94 14.53 -17.40
C ASN A 351 10.79 14.74 -16.13
N THR A 352 11.30 15.96 -15.95
CA THR A 352 11.94 16.37 -14.69
C THR A 352 10.88 16.82 -13.69
N LYS A 353 10.64 16.01 -12.68
CA LYS A 353 9.48 16.12 -11.77
C LYS A 353 9.66 17.10 -10.60
N GLY A 354 10.62 18.03 -10.66
CA GLY A 354 10.86 19.01 -9.61
C GLY A 354 11.54 20.27 -10.10
N PRO A 355 11.48 21.37 -9.32
CA PRO A 355 12.23 22.60 -9.60
C PRO A 355 13.71 22.43 -9.27
N THR A 356 14.57 23.23 -9.92
CA THR A 356 15.96 23.36 -9.48
C THR A 356 16.07 24.25 -8.25
N ARG A 357 17.18 24.18 -7.49
CA ARG A 357 17.43 25.10 -6.36
C ARG A 357 17.36 26.57 -6.79
N ALA A 358 17.91 26.90 -7.95
CA ALA A 358 17.84 28.25 -8.49
C ALA A 358 16.40 28.67 -8.78
N GLN A 359 15.59 27.79 -9.36
CA GLN A 359 14.18 28.05 -9.61
C GLN A 359 13.37 28.27 -8.33
N VAL A 360 13.63 27.46 -7.30
CA VAL A 360 12.99 27.65 -5.98
C VAL A 360 13.32 29.02 -5.39
N GLN A 361 14.58 29.45 -5.47
CA GLN A 361 14.98 30.77 -4.98
C GLN A 361 14.32 31.92 -5.75
N GLN A 362 14.11 31.74 -7.05
CA GLN A 362 13.56 32.79 -7.92
C GLN A 362 12.02 32.80 -7.92
N PHE A 363 11.35 31.65 -7.92
CA PHE A 363 9.92 31.53 -8.19
C PHE A 363 9.10 30.94 -7.03
N GLY A 364 9.75 30.37 -6.01
CA GLY A 364 9.06 29.74 -4.87
C GLY A 364 9.09 28.21 -4.90
N TYR A 365 8.59 27.60 -3.79
CA TYR A 365 8.62 26.16 -3.56
C TYR A 365 7.65 25.36 -4.44
N ASP A 366 6.61 26.00 -4.94
CA ASP A 366 5.56 25.42 -5.79
C ASP A 366 5.86 25.49 -7.29
N TYR A 367 6.97 26.11 -7.68
CA TYR A 367 7.31 26.25 -9.09
C TYR A 367 7.63 24.90 -9.73
N LEU A 368 7.09 24.68 -10.93
CA LEU A 368 7.44 23.53 -11.79
C LEU A 368 7.43 23.93 -13.27
N MET A 369 6.32 24.49 -13.75
CA MET A 369 6.12 24.83 -15.15
C MET A 369 5.70 26.29 -15.33
N SER A 370 5.85 26.77 -16.56
CA SER A 370 5.47 28.12 -16.97
C SER A 370 4.12 28.11 -17.69
N GLY A 371 3.36 29.18 -17.54
CA GLY A 371 2.18 29.49 -18.37
C GLY A 371 2.49 30.18 -19.69
N ASP A 372 3.77 30.54 -19.96
CA ASP A 372 4.21 31.24 -21.16
C ASP A 372 4.69 30.27 -22.24
N PRO A 373 4.05 30.21 -23.43
CA PRO A 373 4.44 29.33 -24.51
C PRO A 373 5.81 29.64 -25.14
N SER A 374 6.42 30.78 -24.84
CA SER A 374 7.78 31.06 -25.24
C SER A 374 8.84 30.34 -24.38
N GLN A 375 8.44 29.81 -23.24
CA GLN A 375 9.35 29.12 -22.31
C GLN A 375 9.42 27.62 -22.63
N PRO A 376 10.60 27.00 -22.55
CA PRO A 376 10.77 25.57 -22.83
C PRO A 376 9.93 24.66 -21.93
N ASN A 377 9.73 25.05 -20.69
CA ASN A 377 8.92 24.33 -19.69
C ASN A 377 7.44 24.77 -19.66
N TYR A 378 6.92 25.31 -20.77
CA TYR A 378 5.49 25.63 -20.87
C TYR A 378 4.65 24.37 -20.63
N TYR A 379 3.60 24.50 -19.81
CA TYR A 379 2.80 23.34 -19.40
C TYR A 379 2.12 22.64 -20.58
N GLY A 380 1.74 23.38 -21.64
CA GLY A 380 1.17 22.80 -22.84
C GLY A 380 2.12 21.91 -23.67
N TYR A 381 3.44 21.96 -23.37
CA TYR A 381 4.45 21.08 -23.96
C TYR A 381 4.71 19.83 -23.11
N ASN A 382 3.98 19.65 -22.01
CA ASN A 382 4.25 18.60 -21.06
C ASN A 382 2.94 18.00 -20.60
N PHE A 383 2.66 16.77 -20.99
CA PHE A 383 1.49 16.04 -20.50
C PHE A 383 1.68 14.52 -20.56
N TYR A 384 0.96 13.83 -19.69
CA TYR A 384 0.84 12.39 -19.66
C TYR A 384 -0.64 12.03 -19.78
N HIS A 385 -0.92 11.03 -20.60
CA HIS A 385 -2.21 10.37 -20.63
C HIS A 385 -1.98 8.90 -20.29
N VAL A 386 -2.44 8.49 -19.13
CA VAL A 386 -2.27 7.15 -18.59
C VAL A 386 -3.61 6.46 -18.51
N GLN A 387 -3.73 5.33 -19.21
CA GLN A 387 -4.90 4.46 -19.16
C GLN A 387 -4.50 3.10 -18.64
N THR A 388 -5.21 2.61 -17.63
CA THR A 388 -5.00 1.28 -17.08
C THR A 388 -6.31 0.54 -16.96
N ASP A 389 -6.22 -0.75 -17.13
CA ASP A 389 -7.26 -1.70 -16.77
C ASP A 389 -6.66 -2.82 -15.94
N PHE A 390 -7.47 -3.45 -15.09
CA PHE A 390 -7.06 -4.58 -14.25
C PHE A 390 -8.27 -5.49 -14.01
N GLU A 391 -8.23 -6.71 -14.53
CA GLU A 391 -9.31 -7.67 -14.45
C GLU A 391 -8.85 -9.02 -13.93
N TYR A 392 -9.69 -9.68 -13.17
CA TYR A 392 -9.51 -11.10 -12.86
C TYR A 392 -10.83 -11.84 -12.68
N VAL A 393 -10.76 -13.15 -12.89
CA VAL A 393 -11.75 -14.11 -12.43
C VAL A 393 -11.07 -15.06 -11.47
N GLY A 394 -11.55 -15.09 -10.23
CA GLY A 394 -11.02 -15.92 -9.15
C GLY A 394 -11.99 -17.04 -8.79
N LEU A 395 -11.46 -18.21 -8.49
CA LEU A 395 -12.15 -19.36 -7.93
C LEU A 395 -11.54 -19.66 -6.55
N HIS A 396 -12.36 -19.65 -5.53
CA HIS A 396 -12.02 -20.18 -4.21
C HIS A 396 -12.90 -21.39 -3.92
N SER A 397 -12.30 -22.50 -3.54
CA SER A 397 -13.05 -23.73 -3.28
C SER A 397 -12.47 -24.53 -2.12
N ASP A 398 -13.26 -24.78 -1.09
CA ASP A 398 -13.00 -25.82 -0.10
C ASP A 398 -13.46 -27.17 -0.68
N LEU A 399 -12.51 -27.96 -1.13
CA LEU A 399 -12.73 -29.27 -1.72
C LEU A 399 -13.06 -30.36 -0.67
N GLY A 400 -13.05 -29.99 0.61
CA GLY A 400 -13.26 -30.87 1.74
C GLY A 400 -11.99 -31.61 2.20
N HIS A 401 -12.09 -32.23 3.37
CA HIS A 401 -10.97 -32.95 4.00
C HIS A 401 -9.70 -32.11 4.17
N GLY A 402 -9.84 -30.77 4.31
CA GLY A 402 -8.73 -29.80 4.47
C GLY A 402 -8.03 -29.40 3.16
N TRP A 403 -8.57 -29.75 1.98
CA TRP A 403 -8.09 -29.25 0.71
C TRP A 403 -8.75 -27.93 0.36
N ILE A 404 -7.95 -26.93 0.02
CA ILE A 404 -8.40 -25.62 -0.50
C ILE A 404 -7.72 -25.37 -1.83
N LEU A 405 -8.47 -24.89 -2.79
CA LEU A 405 -8.02 -24.45 -4.10
C LEU A 405 -8.34 -22.98 -4.27
N ASP A 406 -7.32 -22.19 -4.56
CA ASP A 406 -7.41 -20.80 -4.98
C ASP A 406 -6.78 -20.65 -6.36
N ASN A 407 -7.52 -20.04 -7.28
CA ASN A 407 -7.02 -19.76 -8.61
C ASN A 407 -7.54 -18.42 -9.11
N LYS A 408 -6.68 -17.61 -9.73
CA LYS A 408 -7.07 -16.36 -10.37
C LYS A 408 -6.40 -16.26 -11.73
N VAL A 409 -7.24 -16.24 -12.77
CA VAL A 409 -6.83 -15.88 -14.13
C VAL A 409 -7.04 -14.38 -14.26
N TYR A 410 -6.03 -13.66 -14.74
CA TYR A 410 -6.07 -12.20 -14.77
C TYR A 410 -5.45 -11.63 -16.04
N THR A 411 -5.80 -10.37 -16.30
CA THR A 411 -5.12 -9.52 -17.29
C THR A 411 -5.07 -8.10 -16.77
N TYR A 412 -4.03 -7.35 -17.15
CA TYR A 412 -4.00 -5.92 -16.95
C TYR A 412 -3.19 -5.22 -18.02
N ARG A 413 -3.51 -3.96 -18.24
CA ARG A 413 -2.87 -3.09 -19.20
C ARG A 413 -2.41 -1.80 -18.54
N TYR A 414 -1.29 -1.32 -19.01
CA TYR A 414 -0.82 0.03 -18.81
C TYR A 414 -0.56 0.65 -20.17
N TRP A 415 -1.11 1.84 -20.39
CA TRP A 415 -0.89 2.61 -21.60
C TRP A 415 -0.56 4.03 -21.18
N ASN A 416 0.69 4.47 -21.38
CA ASN A 416 1.18 5.76 -20.98
C ASN A 416 1.77 6.49 -22.17
N LYS A 417 0.98 7.39 -22.73
CA LYS A 417 1.40 8.34 -23.77
C LYS A 417 1.89 9.59 -23.07
N GLN A 418 3.13 9.97 -23.33
CA GLN A 418 3.76 11.12 -22.74
C GLN A 418 4.29 12.02 -23.84
N ASN A 419 4.12 13.32 -23.64
CA ASN A 419 4.80 14.32 -24.43
C ASN A 419 5.48 15.30 -23.48
N TYR A 420 6.77 15.54 -23.66
CA TYR A 420 7.49 16.49 -22.84
C TYR A 420 8.58 17.18 -23.62
N ASN A 421 8.84 18.46 -23.26
CA ASN A 421 9.90 19.25 -23.84
C ASN A 421 11.09 19.34 -22.88
N GLY A 422 12.29 19.41 -23.45
CA GLY A 422 13.53 19.55 -22.71
C GLY A 422 13.90 21.02 -22.43
N SER A 423 15.09 21.42 -22.83
CA SER A 423 15.68 22.73 -22.48
C SER A 423 15.54 23.83 -23.55
N THR A 424 15.13 23.50 -24.75
CA THR A 424 14.99 24.44 -25.88
C THR A 424 13.66 24.20 -26.59
N ILE A 425 13.31 25.11 -27.52
CA ILE A 425 12.15 24.95 -28.38
C ILE A 425 12.65 24.83 -29.83
N SER A 426 12.52 23.63 -30.41
CA SER A 426 12.93 23.36 -31.80
C SER A 426 12.04 22.25 -32.37
N ALA A 427 12.17 21.98 -33.67
CA ALA A 427 11.43 20.93 -34.36
C ALA A 427 11.69 19.49 -33.83
N THR A 428 12.66 19.29 -32.93
CA THR A 428 13.04 17.97 -32.39
C THR A 428 13.41 18.04 -30.90
N SER A 429 13.03 19.13 -30.20
CA SER A 429 13.42 19.31 -28.80
C SER A 429 12.50 18.58 -27.81
N ALA A 430 11.27 18.31 -28.19
CA ALA A 430 10.34 17.53 -27.39
C ALA A 430 10.53 16.03 -27.66
N THR A 431 9.98 15.25 -26.78
CA THR A 431 9.91 13.80 -26.91
C THR A 431 8.46 13.34 -26.88
N ASP A 432 8.04 12.66 -27.93
CA ASP A 432 6.88 11.82 -27.92
C ASP A 432 7.27 10.43 -27.39
N LYS A 433 6.65 9.99 -26.29
CA LYS A 433 6.97 8.73 -25.63
C LYS A 433 5.73 7.88 -25.44
N LEU A 434 5.87 6.62 -25.75
CA LEU A 434 4.93 5.57 -25.39
C LEU A 434 5.60 4.56 -24.46
N ASN A 435 4.89 4.17 -23.41
CA ASN A 435 5.14 2.95 -22.65
C ASN A 435 3.81 2.21 -22.52
N GLY A 436 3.63 1.17 -23.33
CA GLY A 436 2.40 0.40 -23.39
C GLY A 436 2.66 -1.09 -23.19
N TYR A 437 1.93 -1.74 -22.26
CA TYR A 437 2.00 -3.19 -22.11
C TYR A 437 0.65 -3.78 -21.73
N ARG A 438 0.50 -5.07 -22.09
CA ARG A 438 -0.58 -5.94 -21.61
C ARG A 438 0.03 -7.20 -21.03
N ARG A 439 -0.51 -7.60 -19.89
CA ARG A 439 -0.15 -8.83 -19.20
C ARG A 439 -1.34 -9.77 -19.11
N VAL A 440 -1.07 -11.05 -19.19
CA VAL A 440 -2.04 -12.13 -18.97
C VAL A 440 -1.36 -13.15 -18.07
N GLY A 441 -2.03 -13.54 -17.01
CA GLY A 441 -1.41 -14.46 -16.06
C GLY A 441 -2.41 -15.30 -15.28
N ASP A 442 -1.84 -16.17 -14.48
CA ASP A 442 -2.55 -17.09 -13.60
C ASP A 442 -1.81 -17.25 -12.28
N THR A 443 -2.56 -17.23 -11.19
CA THR A 443 -2.08 -17.60 -9.86
C THR A 443 -2.86 -18.81 -9.39
N LEU A 444 -2.19 -19.93 -9.28
CA LEU A 444 -2.74 -21.17 -8.74
C LEU A 444 -2.14 -21.46 -7.39
N ALA A 445 -2.96 -21.68 -6.38
CA ALA A 445 -2.55 -22.13 -5.07
C ALA A 445 -3.44 -23.30 -4.61
N VAL A 446 -2.80 -24.36 -4.14
CA VAL A 446 -3.45 -25.50 -3.54
C VAL A 446 -2.88 -25.70 -2.16
N SER A 447 -3.72 -25.79 -1.16
CA SER A 447 -3.30 -26.12 0.19
C SER A 447 -4.01 -27.37 0.71
N LYS A 448 -3.28 -28.09 1.55
CA LYS A 448 -3.81 -29.24 2.28
C LYS A 448 -3.48 -29.10 3.75
N GLU A 449 -4.52 -28.98 4.56
CA GLU A 449 -4.39 -28.95 6.01
C GLU A 449 -4.71 -30.31 6.61
N TRP A 450 -3.93 -30.70 7.61
CA TRP A 450 -4.19 -31.82 8.52
C TRP A 450 -3.72 -31.49 9.93
N SER A 451 -3.92 -32.37 10.88
CA SER A 451 -3.71 -32.09 12.31
C SER A 451 -2.31 -31.54 12.66
N ARG A 452 -1.28 -31.93 11.90
CA ARG A 452 0.11 -31.55 12.20
C ARG A 452 0.73 -30.58 11.22
N GLY A 453 -0.01 -30.04 10.25
CA GLY A 453 0.59 -29.09 9.34
C GLY A 453 -0.28 -28.69 8.17
N ILE A 454 0.28 -27.80 7.36
CA ILE A 454 -0.31 -27.31 6.13
C ILE A 454 0.73 -27.40 5.02
N LEU A 455 0.42 -28.14 3.97
CA LEU A 455 1.18 -28.11 2.72
C LEU A 455 0.58 -27.05 1.81
N ARG A 456 1.41 -26.16 1.25
CA ARG A 456 1.02 -25.18 0.24
C ARG A 456 1.88 -25.42 -1.01
N THR A 457 1.26 -25.48 -2.16
CA THR A 457 1.94 -25.55 -3.44
C THR A 457 1.18 -24.75 -4.47
N GLY A 458 1.87 -24.24 -5.45
CA GLY A 458 1.23 -23.42 -6.46
C GLY A 458 2.18 -22.99 -7.56
N LEU A 459 1.62 -22.13 -8.41
CA LEU A 459 2.31 -21.58 -9.57
C LEU A 459 1.82 -20.16 -9.81
N TRP A 460 2.72 -19.23 -9.99
CA TRP A 460 2.45 -17.98 -10.67
C TRP A 460 3.02 -18.06 -12.07
N TYR A 461 2.21 -17.72 -13.08
CA TYR A 461 2.58 -17.67 -14.49
C TYR A 461 2.09 -16.34 -15.06
N GLU A 462 2.95 -15.65 -15.81
CA GLU A 462 2.61 -14.38 -16.45
C GLU A 462 3.32 -14.25 -17.78
N TRP A 463 2.57 -13.87 -18.81
CA TRP A 463 3.04 -13.46 -20.10
C TRP A 463 2.78 -11.97 -20.30
N THR A 464 3.76 -11.24 -20.84
CA THR A 464 3.67 -9.81 -21.08
C THR A 464 4.08 -9.49 -22.51
N TYR A 465 3.31 -8.61 -23.16
CA TYR A 465 3.72 -7.93 -24.39
C TYR A 465 3.87 -6.44 -24.09
N THR A 466 5.01 -5.86 -24.51
CA THR A 466 5.34 -4.44 -24.32
C THR A 466 5.68 -3.80 -25.66
N ASP A 467 5.13 -2.60 -25.87
CA ASP A 467 5.46 -1.70 -26.95
C ASP A 467 5.89 -0.35 -26.36
N ARG A 468 7.09 0.10 -26.70
CA ARG A 468 7.61 1.37 -26.20
C ARG A 468 8.47 2.07 -27.23
N TYR A 469 8.36 3.39 -27.23
CA TYR A 469 9.20 4.24 -28.05
C TYR A 469 9.47 5.60 -27.40
N GLN A 470 10.50 6.26 -27.88
CA GLN A 470 10.75 7.68 -27.70
C GLN A 470 11.12 8.27 -29.06
N ILE A 471 10.39 9.28 -29.48
CA ILE A 471 10.57 9.93 -30.79
C ILE A 471 10.79 11.41 -30.54
N PRO A 472 11.88 12.04 -31.06
CA PRO A 472 12.03 13.48 -31.05
C PRO A 472 10.88 14.15 -31.80
N SER A 473 10.31 15.22 -31.25
CA SER A 473 9.16 15.90 -31.82
C SER A 473 9.22 17.43 -31.61
N ASP A 474 8.44 18.16 -32.38
CA ASP A 474 8.25 19.61 -32.20
C ASP A 474 7.21 19.85 -31.09
N PRO A 475 7.56 20.52 -29.99
CA PRO A 475 6.62 20.71 -28.86
C PRO A 475 5.38 21.54 -29.19
N ARG A 476 5.39 22.31 -30.27
CA ARG A 476 4.29 23.17 -30.69
C ARG A 476 3.25 22.43 -31.53
N THR A 477 3.69 21.47 -32.34
CA THR A 477 2.84 20.76 -33.31
C THR A 477 2.73 19.26 -33.03
N TRP A 478 3.63 18.73 -32.21
CA TRP A 478 3.79 17.29 -31.93
C TRP A 478 4.10 16.48 -33.19
N ALA A 479 4.69 17.13 -34.20
CA ALA A 479 5.18 16.43 -35.37
C ALA A 479 6.47 15.66 -35.02
N ASP A 480 6.46 14.36 -35.24
CA ASP A 480 7.57 13.47 -34.97
C ASP A 480 8.70 13.63 -35.99
N ALA A 481 9.92 13.41 -35.53
CA ALA A 481 11.07 13.25 -36.40
C ALA A 481 11.01 11.91 -37.14
N ALA A 482 11.76 11.83 -38.26
CA ALA A 482 11.79 10.64 -39.10
C ALA A 482 12.36 9.38 -38.40
N LEU A 483 13.27 9.56 -37.43
CA LEU A 483 13.89 8.47 -36.68
C LEU A 483 13.60 8.62 -35.17
N PRO A 484 13.14 7.57 -34.50
CA PRO A 484 12.98 7.55 -33.07
C PRO A 484 14.34 7.52 -32.37
N ASN A 485 14.39 7.91 -31.08
CA ASN A 485 15.52 7.59 -30.22
C ASN A 485 15.64 6.06 -30.08
N PHE A 486 14.50 5.42 -29.86
CA PHE A 486 14.30 3.98 -29.99
C PHE A 486 12.83 3.65 -30.22
N HIS A 487 12.56 2.50 -30.82
CA HIS A 487 11.25 1.85 -30.88
C HIS A 487 11.47 0.35 -30.72
N GLU A 488 10.89 -0.23 -29.71
CA GLU A 488 11.11 -1.63 -29.33
C GLU A 488 9.86 -2.32 -28.84
N HIS A 489 9.80 -3.63 -29.10
CA HIS A 489 8.85 -4.55 -28.51
C HIS A 489 9.61 -5.56 -27.65
N PHE A 490 9.05 -5.96 -26.54
CA PHE A 490 9.55 -7.12 -25.83
C PHE A 490 8.42 -7.97 -25.26
N ILE A 491 8.69 -9.27 -25.29
CA ILE A 491 7.84 -10.30 -24.72
C ILE A 491 8.56 -10.85 -23.51
N THR A 492 7.89 -10.91 -22.37
CA THR A 492 8.43 -11.53 -21.17
C THR A 492 7.52 -12.64 -20.70
N LEU A 493 8.13 -13.67 -20.12
CA LEU A 493 7.43 -14.76 -19.48
C LEU A 493 8.02 -14.97 -18.10
N SER A 494 7.16 -15.02 -17.08
CA SER A 494 7.52 -15.33 -15.69
C SER A 494 6.82 -16.60 -15.27
N ALA A 495 7.57 -17.49 -14.57
CA ALA A 495 7.00 -18.69 -13.96
C ALA A 495 7.62 -18.91 -12.58
N GLN A 496 6.78 -19.06 -11.55
CA GLN A 496 7.23 -19.29 -10.19
C GLN A 496 6.45 -20.44 -9.53
N PRO A 497 6.81 -21.69 -9.80
CA PRO A 497 6.33 -22.80 -8.99
C PRO A 497 6.93 -22.76 -7.59
N TYR A 498 6.14 -23.14 -6.59
CA TYR A 498 6.58 -23.21 -5.20
C TYR A 498 5.98 -24.41 -4.47
N ILE A 499 6.67 -24.79 -3.40
CA ILE A 499 6.20 -25.74 -2.40
C ILE A 499 6.63 -25.25 -1.01
N GLU A 500 5.72 -25.31 -0.06
CA GLU A 500 5.91 -24.84 1.30
C GLU A 500 5.19 -25.78 2.26
N TYR A 501 5.81 -26.06 3.39
CA TYR A 501 5.23 -26.90 4.41
C TYR A 501 5.37 -26.24 5.79
N GLU A 502 4.24 -25.97 6.41
CA GLU A 502 4.15 -25.56 7.81
C GLU A 502 3.93 -26.81 8.67
N TYR A 503 4.87 -27.08 9.59
CA TYR A 503 4.78 -28.19 10.51
C TYR A 503 4.52 -27.71 11.94
N ARG A 504 3.42 -28.14 12.51
CA ARG A 504 3.05 -27.87 13.91
C ARG A 504 3.80 -28.87 14.82
N LEU A 505 5.01 -28.50 15.25
CA LEU A 505 5.85 -29.29 16.16
C LEU A 505 5.15 -29.55 17.49
N THR A 506 4.48 -28.52 18.01
CA THR A 506 3.58 -28.56 19.16
C THR A 506 2.39 -27.65 18.91
N PRO A 507 1.33 -27.66 19.74
CA PRO A 507 0.25 -26.68 19.61
C PRO A 507 0.68 -25.20 19.69
N LYS A 508 1.90 -24.95 20.21
CA LYS A 508 2.45 -23.60 20.38
C LYS A 508 3.61 -23.30 19.44
N LEU A 509 4.21 -24.28 18.81
CA LEU A 509 5.42 -24.12 18.01
C LEU A 509 5.16 -24.64 16.58
N SER A 510 5.23 -23.74 15.62
CA SER A 510 5.18 -24.05 14.19
C SER A 510 6.52 -23.77 13.54
N TRP A 511 6.90 -24.61 12.59
CA TRP A 511 8.03 -24.43 11.71
C TRP A 511 7.53 -24.42 10.28
N ASP A 512 7.89 -23.40 9.52
CA ASP A 512 7.60 -23.25 8.10
C ASP A 512 8.89 -23.40 7.30
N ALA A 513 8.83 -24.12 6.20
CA ALA A 513 9.95 -24.25 5.26
C ALA A 513 9.43 -24.45 3.85
N GLY A 514 10.04 -23.75 2.92
CA GLY A 514 9.64 -23.86 1.53
C GLY A 514 10.71 -23.39 0.56
N ILE A 515 10.46 -23.65 -0.71
CA ILE A 515 11.31 -23.24 -1.81
C ILE A 515 10.46 -22.81 -3.00
N LYS A 516 10.88 -21.74 -3.64
CA LYS A 516 10.32 -21.20 -4.87
C LYS A 516 11.39 -21.17 -5.94
N TYR A 517 11.03 -21.57 -7.14
CA TYR A 517 11.86 -21.40 -8.33
C TYR A 517 11.31 -20.25 -9.16
N ALA A 518 12.09 -19.19 -9.33
CA ALA A 518 11.74 -18.08 -10.20
C ALA A 518 12.43 -18.27 -11.56
N HIS A 519 11.65 -18.30 -12.62
CA HIS A 519 12.12 -18.34 -13.99
C HIS A 519 11.54 -17.16 -14.76
N TYR A 520 12.41 -16.52 -15.55
CA TYR A 520 12.04 -15.34 -16.34
C TYR A 520 12.74 -15.38 -17.69
N THR A 521 11.99 -15.15 -18.76
CA THR A 521 12.53 -15.00 -20.11
C THR A 521 12.14 -13.64 -20.66
N MET A 522 12.97 -13.07 -21.49
CA MET A 522 12.73 -11.85 -22.24
C MET A 522 13.22 -12.00 -23.66
N ASP A 523 12.37 -11.67 -24.62
CA ASP A 523 12.68 -11.55 -26.04
C ASP A 523 12.45 -10.09 -26.44
N LEU A 524 13.52 -9.33 -26.68
CA LEU A 524 13.53 -7.93 -27.06
C LEU A 524 13.80 -7.79 -28.55
N LYS A 525 12.97 -6.98 -29.23
CA LYS A 525 13.16 -6.59 -30.63
C LYS A 525 13.15 -5.07 -30.73
N GLN A 526 14.26 -4.51 -31.12
CA GLN A 526 14.42 -3.09 -31.40
C GLN A 526 14.21 -2.85 -32.90
N PHE A 527 13.18 -2.04 -33.26
CA PHE A 527 12.81 -1.80 -34.65
C PHE A 527 13.54 -0.65 -35.28
N ALA A 528 13.80 0.42 -34.54
CA ALA A 528 14.55 1.57 -35.03
C ALA A 528 15.18 2.34 -33.90
N ASP A 529 16.28 3.01 -34.16
CA ASP A 529 16.92 4.00 -33.30
C ASP A 529 17.67 5.06 -34.11
N ASN A 530 18.11 6.09 -33.42
CA ASN A 530 18.90 7.18 -33.98
C ASN A 530 20.42 6.99 -33.81
N GLY A 531 20.87 5.79 -33.48
CA GLY A 531 22.26 5.49 -33.26
C GLY A 531 22.77 5.71 -31.84
N LYS A 532 21.88 6.03 -30.88
CA LYS A 532 22.26 6.40 -29.50
C LYS A 532 21.94 5.33 -28.45
N THR A 533 21.17 4.32 -28.77
CA THR A 533 20.75 3.29 -27.82
C THR A 533 21.58 2.01 -27.96
N VAL A 534 21.50 1.12 -26.96
CA VAL A 534 22.16 -0.17 -26.97
C VAL A 534 21.72 -0.99 -28.18
N GLY A 535 22.68 -1.63 -28.83
CA GLY A 535 22.42 -2.34 -30.08
C GLY A 535 22.20 -1.44 -31.27
N SER A 536 22.44 -0.13 -31.12
CA SER A 536 22.42 0.82 -32.22
C SER A 536 23.37 0.38 -33.33
N LEU A 537 22.82 0.27 -34.51
CA LEU A 537 23.51 -0.11 -35.74
C LEU A 537 23.62 1.08 -36.69
N GLY A 538 23.61 2.33 -36.16
CA GLY A 538 23.70 3.52 -37.00
C GLY A 538 22.43 3.75 -37.83
N GLY A 539 21.27 3.49 -37.29
CA GLY A 539 19.95 3.61 -37.95
C GLY A 539 19.53 2.35 -38.71
N LEU A 540 20.25 1.25 -38.57
CA LEU A 540 19.79 -0.04 -39.07
C LEU A 540 18.59 -0.55 -38.27
N PRO A 541 17.57 -1.14 -38.88
CA PRO A 541 16.23 -1.20 -38.32
C PRO A 541 15.96 -2.36 -37.35
N PHE A 542 16.99 -3.13 -36.88
CA PHE A 542 16.66 -4.36 -36.20
C PHE A 542 17.78 -4.92 -35.30
N VAL A 543 17.48 -5.06 -34.01
CA VAL A 543 18.31 -5.80 -33.05
C VAL A 543 17.41 -6.72 -32.24
N THR A 544 17.82 -7.98 -32.05
CA THR A 544 17.11 -8.95 -31.22
C THR A 544 18.00 -9.39 -30.08
N HIS A 545 17.45 -9.41 -28.86
CA HIS A 545 18.10 -9.91 -27.66
C HIS A 545 17.21 -10.90 -26.93
N GLU A 546 17.76 -12.02 -26.54
CA GLU A 546 17.10 -13.02 -25.72
C GLU A 546 17.80 -13.13 -24.36
N ALA A 547 17.03 -13.15 -23.29
CA ALA A 547 17.53 -13.30 -21.94
C ALA A 547 16.76 -14.37 -21.18
N ASN A 548 17.47 -15.20 -20.43
CA ASN A 548 16.92 -16.23 -19.57
C ASN A 548 17.53 -16.10 -18.18
N TYR A 549 16.67 -15.91 -17.17
CA TYR A 549 17.09 -15.80 -15.79
C TYR A 549 16.36 -16.82 -14.92
N SER A 550 17.06 -17.33 -13.92
CA SER A 550 16.44 -18.19 -12.93
C SER A 550 17.11 -18.03 -11.57
N ALA A 551 16.32 -18.23 -10.52
CA ALA A 551 16.80 -18.20 -9.16
C ALA A 551 16.00 -19.16 -8.28
N TRP A 552 16.69 -19.76 -7.28
CA TRP A 552 16.08 -20.52 -6.21
C TRP A 552 15.96 -19.65 -4.96
N ASN A 553 14.75 -19.50 -4.45
CA ASN A 553 14.44 -18.66 -3.29
C ASN A 553 13.90 -19.53 -2.14
N PRO A 554 14.77 -20.15 -1.34
CA PRO A 554 14.36 -20.86 -0.14
C PRO A 554 13.95 -19.89 0.97
N SER A 555 13.01 -20.33 1.81
CA SER A 555 12.60 -19.65 3.04
C SER A 555 12.39 -20.64 4.16
N THR A 556 12.62 -20.18 5.38
CA THR A 556 12.24 -20.91 6.59
C THR A 556 11.89 -19.94 7.70
N ALA A 557 10.90 -20.29 8.51
CA ALA A 557 10.48 -19.48 9.64
C ALA A 557 10.03 -20.36 10.80
N MET A 558 10.14 -19.83 12.00
CA MET A 558 9.60 -20.46 13.20
C MET A 558 8.73 -19.46 13.95
N ARG A 559 7.62 -19.93 14.48
CA ARG A 559 6.72 -19.14 15.32
C ARG A 559 6.43 -19.91 16.60
N TYR A 560 6.52 -19.22 17.74
CA TYR A 560 6.20 -19.78 19.04
C TYR A 560 5.17 -18.92 19.78
N HIS A 561 4.00 -19.47 20.07
CA HIS A 561 3.00 -18.85 20.94
C HIS A 561 3.41 -19.03 22.42
N VAL A 562 4.02 -18.03 22.99
CA VAL A 562 4.38 -18.01 24.40
C VAL A 562 3.10 -18.11 25.27
N ARG A 563 2.11 -17.30 24.88
CA ARG A 563 0.73 -17.30 25.41
C ARG A 563 -0.27 -17.06 24.27
N SER A 564 -1.56 -17.18 24.54
CA SER A 564 -2.63 -16.90 23.56
C SER A 564 -2.63 -15.47 23.02
N ASN A 565 -1.96 -14.54 23.67
CA ASN A 565 -1.86 -13.13 23.32
C ASN A 565 -0.41 -12.65 23.11
N TRP A 566 0.53 -13.58 22.98
CA TRP A 566 1.94 -13.29 22.82
C TRP A 566 2.63 -14.32 21.95
N SER A 567 3.18 -13.90 20.82
CA SER A 567 3.98 -14.73 19.93
C SER A 567 5.36 -14.13 19.68
N VAL A 568 6.31 -15.00 19.36
CA VAL A 568 7.64 -14.65 18.86
C VAL A 568 7.88 -15.43 17.57
N TYR A 569 8.61 -14.82 16.64
CA TYR A 569 8.96 -15.43 15.37
C TYR A 569 10.41 -15.17 14.98
N GLY A 570 10.91 -16.01 14.08
CA GLY A 570 12.18 -15.80 13.41
C GLY A 570 12.10 -16.34 12.00
N GLN A 571 12.66 -15.62 11.03
CA GLN A 571 12.62 -15.95 9.61
C GLN A 571 13.99 -15.78 8.97
N PHE A 572 14.30 -16.68 8.06
CA PHE A 572 15.32 -16.55 7.03
C PHE A 572 14.68 -16.73 5.66
N ALA A 573 14.94 -15.81 4.73
CA ALA A 573 14.45 -15.91 3.37
C ALA A 573 15.48 -15.36 2.37
N ILE A 574 15.49 -15.95 1.17
CA ILE A 574 16.23 -15.44 0.01
C ILE A 574 15.19 -14.90 -0.99
N GLY A 575 15.39 -13.66 -1.40
CA GLY A 575 14.65 -13.03 -2.49
C GLY A 575 15.56 -12.74 -3.67
N SER A 576 14.99 -12.62 -4.84
CA SER A 576 15.71 -12.24 -6.06
C SER A 576 14.90 -11.23 -6.87
N VAL A 577 15.61 -10.39 -7.61
CA VAL A 577 15.04 -9.49 -8.61
C VAL A 577 15.79 -9.67 -9.92
N ILE A 578 15.05 -9.77 -11.01
CA ILE A 578 15.60 -9.79 -12.34
C ILE A 578 16.15 -8.41 -12.72
N PRO A 579 17.18 -8.34 -13.57
CA PRO A 579 17.64 -7.06 -14.10
C PRO A 579 16.49 -6.35 -14.87
N PRO A 580 16.39 -5.03 -14.74
CA PRO A 580 15.40 -4.27 -15.49
C PRO A 580 15.69 -4.31 -16.98
N SER A 581 14.64 -4.30 -17.82
CA SER A 581 14.77 -4.28 -19.28
C SER A 581 15.42 -2.97 -19.78
N SER A 582 15.29 -1.89 -19.02
CA SER A 582 15.94 -0.60 -19.30
C SER A 582 17.47 -0.66 -19.38
N VAL A 583 18.10 -1.74 -18.89
CA VAL A 583 19.52 -2.03 -19.13
C VAL A 583 19.85 -2.08 -20.64
N PHE A 584 18.89 -2.51 -21.46
CA PHE A 584 19.08 -2.61 -22.90
C PHE A 584 18.88 -1.27 -23.64
N ASP A 585 18.33 -0.24 -22.95
CA ASP A 585 18.14 1.11 -23.52
C ASP A 585 19.41 1.98 -23.49
N SER A 586 20.46 1.52 -22.82
CA SER A 586 21.65 2.34 -22.56
C SER A 586 22.71 2.15 -23.63
N THR A 587 23.17 3.24 -24.22
CA THR A 587 24.33 3.22 -25.13
C THR A 587 25.57 2.65 -24.40
N GLY A 588 26.27 1.74 -25.04
CA GLY A 588 27.46 1.12 -24.48
C GLY A 588 27.20 0.04 -23.43
N ALA A 589 25.95 -0.26 -23.03
CA ALA A 589 25.68 -1.44 -22.27
C ALA A 589 26.08 -2.65 -23.11
N GLN A 590 27.06 -3.41 -22.64
CA GLN A 590 27.49 -4.62 -23.33
C GLN A 590 26.47 -5.69 -23.10
N VAL A 591 25.46 -5.74 -23.96
CA VAL A 591 24.40 -6.74 -23.93
C VAL A 591 24.93 -8.18 -24.10
N ALA A 592 26.16 -8.33 -24.60
CA ALA A 592 26.86 -9.61 -24.67
C ALA A 592 27.08 -10.28 -23.29
N VAL A 593 27.06 -9.51 -22.21
CA VAL A 593 27.13 -10.03 -20.83
C VAL A 593 25.87 -9.64 -20.10
N LEU A 594 24.88 -10.52 -20.10
CA LEU A 594 23.64 -10.32 -19.37
C LEU A 594 23.93 -10.09 -17.88
N PRO A 595 23.36 -9.03 -17.28
CA PRO A 595 23.55 -8.78 -15.86
C PRO A 595 22.94 -9.93 -15.04
N LYS A 596 23.61 -10.31 -13.96
CA LYS A 596 23.10 -11.35 -13.06
C LYS A 596 21.92 -10.84 -12.24
N PRO A 597 20.94 -11.68 -11.91
CA PRO A 597 19.90 -11.30 -10.96
C PRO A 597 20.49 -10.81 -9.64
N THR A 598 19.91 -9.76 -9.09
CA THR A 598 20.25 -9.31 -7.75
C THR A 598 19.57 -10.23 -6.73
N SER A 599 20.27 -10.59 -5.68
CA SER A 599 19.69 -11.39 -4.60
C SER A 599 19.84 -10.71 -3.24
N VAL A 600 18.92 -11.00 -2.34
CA VAL A 600 18.96 -10.59 -0.94
C VAL A 600 18.81 -11.79 -0.04
N LYS A 601 19.58 -11.82 1.05
CA LYS A 601 19.41 -12.74 2.16
C LYS A 601 18.96 -11.95 3.36
N THR A 602 17.76 -12.24 3.86
CA THR A 602 17.18 -11.52 4.99
C THR A 602 17.04 -12.47 6.18
N TYR A 603 17.48 -11.99 7.34
CA TYR A 603 17.29 -12.58 8.65
C TYR A 603 16.48 -11.60 9.47
N GLN A 604 15.43 -12.07 10.13
CA GLN A 604 14.64 -11.25 11.02
C GLN A 604 14.07 -12.06 12.16
N ALA A 605 13.82 -11.36 13.27
CA ALA A 605 13.16 -11.94 14.43
C ALA A 605 12.33 -10.85 15.12
N GLY A 606 11.17 -11.24 15.63
CA GLY A 606 10.26 -10.29 16.24
C GLY A 606 9.32 -10.91 17.24
N THR A 607 8.50 -10.06 17.83
CA THR A 607 7.50 -10.41 18.82
C THR A 607 6.23 -9.60 18.61
N VAL A 608 5.09 -10.24 18.80
CA VAL A 608 3.77 -9.60 18.75
C VAL A 608 3.06 -9.86 20.06
N LEU A 609 2.61 -8.80 20.71
CA LEU A 609 1.80 -8.85 21.92
C LEU A 609 0.46 -8.16 21.65
N LYS A 610 -0.63 -8.81 22.05
CA LYS A 610 -1.97 -8.26 21.95
C LYS A 610 -2.71 -8.39 23.26
N PHE A 611 -3.03 -7.26 23.85
CA PHE A 611 -3.89 -7.14 25.02
C PHE A 611 -5.15 -6.36 24.64
N GLN A 612 -6.17 -6.44 25.46
CA GLN A 612 -7.45 -5.76 25.20
C GLN A 612 -7.28 -4.24 24.90
N ARG A 613 -6.35 -3.58 25.60
CA ARG A 613 -6.10 -2.15 25.50
C ARG A 613 -4.71 -1.77 24.99
N TRP A 614 -3.90 -2.74 24.58
CA TRP A 614 -2.53 -2.48 24.15
C TRP A 614 -2.08 -3.54 23.15
N THR A 615 -1.54 -3.09 22.04
CA THR A 615 -0.83 -3.94 21.08
C THR A 615 0.61 -3.47 20.96
N LEU A 616 1.53 -4.39 20.78
CA LEU A 616 2.92 -4.12 20.46
C LEU A 616 3.42 -5.14 19.45
N ASP A 617 4.03 -4.64 18.40
CA ASP A 617 4.85 -5.39 17.46
C ASP A 617 6.25 -4.79 17.46
N PHE A 618 7.27 -5.63 17.55
CA PHE A 618 8.67 -5.22 17.55
C PHE A 618 9.50 -6.26 16.83
N ASP A 619 10.37 -5.83 15.92
CA ASP A 619 11.27 -6.71 15.18
C ASP A 619 12.64 -6.08 14.94
N GLY A 620 13.62 -6.98 14.70
CA GLY A 620 14.95 -6.65 14.25
C GLY A 620 15.27 -7.41 12.98
N TYR A 621 15.97 -6.77 12.05
CA TYR A 621 16.30 -7.32 10.75
C TYR A 621 17.75 -7.08 10.36
N TYR A 622 18.26 -8.00 9.53
CA TYR A 622 19.52 -7.88 8.82
C TYR A 622 19.35 -8.43 7.40
N SER A 623 19.60 -7.60 6.40
CA SER A 623 19.53 -8.00 4.98
C SER A 623 20.87 -7.73 4.30
N HIS A 624 21.34 -8.73 3.58
CA HIS A 624 22.55 -8.70 2.78
C HIS A 624 22.20 -8.74 1.31
N PHE A 625 22.57 -7.72 0.58
CA PHE A 625 22.36 -7.58 -0.86
C PHE A 625 23.58 -8.04 -1.63
N GLN A 626 23.36 -8.81 -2.66
CA GLN A 626 24.39 -9.18 -3.62
C GLN A 626 24.08 -8.55 -4.97
N ASN A 627 25.09 -7.92 -5.56
CA ASN A 627 25.04 -7.33 -6.90
C ASN A 627 23.89 -6.29 -7.11
N PRO A 628 23.70 -5.31 -6.25
CA PRO A 628 22.72 -4.27 -6.52
C PRO A 628 23.13 -3.48 -7.76
N TYR A 629 22.15 -3.17 -8.60
CA TYR A 629 22.31 -2.29 -9.74
C TYR A 629 21.95 -0.86 -9.36
N ALA A 630 22.74 0.10 -9.87
CA ALA A 630 22.36 1.50 -9.90
C ALA A 630 22.46 2.01 -11.34
N SER A 631 21.65 3.00 -11.66
CA SER A 631 21.74 3.73 -12.91
C SER A 631 22.45 5.04 -12.69
N PHE A 632 23.21 5.45 -13.67
CA PHE A 632 23.89 6.73 -13.74
C PHE A 632 23.60 7.36 -15.11
N VAL A 633 23.19 8.62 -15.12
CA VAL A 633 23.03 9.37 -16.35
C VAL A 633 24.29 10.19 -16.56
N ASP A 634 25.01 9.95 -17.66
CA ASP A 634 26.17 10.75 -18.02
C ASP A 634 25.70 12.18 -18.35
N PRO A 635 26.19 13.20 -17.65
CA PRO A 635 25.74 14.58 -17.87
C PRO A 635 26.20 15.17 -19.21
N VAL A 636 27.15 14.54 -19.89
CA VAL A 636 27.67 14.99 -21.19
C VAL A 636 26.93 14.35 -22.35
N THR A 637 26.75 13.02 -22.25
CA THR A 637 26.06 12.23 -23.30
C THR A 637 24.59 12.12 -23.08
N THR A 638 24.10 12.42 -21.86
CA THR A 638 22.71 12.19 -21.39
C THR A 638 22.28 10.71 -21.43
N GLU A 639 23.24 9.81 -21.51
CA GLU A 639 23.00 8.37 -21.57
C GLU A 639 22.95 7.76 -20.17
N SER A 640 22.09 6.76 -20.01
CA SER A 640 21.99 6.02 -18.76
C SER A 640 22.90 4.81 -18.81
N TYR A 641 23.77 4.69 -17.82
CA TYR A 641 24.64 3.53 -17.64
C TYR A 641 24.18 2.75 -16.42
N PHE A 642 24.14 1.44 -16.54
CA PHE A 642 23.89 0.54 -15.41
C PHE A 642 25.22 -0.04 -14.94
N TYR A 643 25.46 0.04 -13.64
CA TYR A 643 26.66 -0.53 -13.03
C TYR A 643 26.31 -1.24 -11.72
N GLN A 644 27.17 -2.14 -11.30
CA GLN A 644 27.01 -2.81 -10.01
C GLN A 644 27.70 -1.97 -8.94
N THR A 645 26.92 -1.55 -7.95
CA THR A 645 27.42 -0.75 -6.83
C THR A 645 28.20 -1.57 -5.79
N GLY A 646 28.26 -2.89 -5.96
CA GLY A 646 28.80 -3.81 -4.97
C GLY A 646 27.76 -4.18 -3.89
N PRO A 647 28.08 -5.15 -3.04
CA PRO A 647 27.17 -5.60 -2.00
C PRO A 647 26.92 -4.52 -0.96
N SER A 648 25.69 -4.46 -0.46
CA SER A 648 25.28 -3.58 0.63
C SER A 648 24.57 -4.36 1.73
N ASN A 649 24.59 -3.81 2.94
CA ASN A 649 23.87 -4.36 4.06
C ASN A 649 22.86 -3.34 4.58
N THR A 650 21.69 -3.82 4.96
CA THR A 650 20.76 -3.05 5.77
C THR A 650 20.43 -3.80 7.04
N LYS A 651 20.38 -3.09 8.17
CA LYS A 651 20.04 -3.65 9.47
C LYS A 651 19.34 -2.61 10.32
N GLY A 652 18.48 -3.05 11.21
CA GLY A 652 17.77 -2.14 12.08
C GLY A 652 16.79 -2.86 12.99
N VAL A 653 16.10 -2.04 13.76
CA VAL A 653 14.97 -2.43 14.60
C VAL A 653 13.79 -1.53 14.27
N GLU A 654 12.60 -2.06 14.38
CA GLU A 654 11.37 -1.31 14.18
C GLU A 654 10.25 -1.86 15.05
N GLY A 655 9.25 -1.05 15.30
CA GLY A 655 8.09 -1.49 16.06
C GLY A 655 6.94 -0.51 15.98
N GLU A 656 5.76 -1.03 16.29
CA GLU A 656 4.52 -0.26 16.37
C GLU A 656 3.71 -0.69 17.60
N SER A 657 2.98 0.26 18.14
CA SER A 657 2.16 0.04 19.33
C SER A 657 0.91 0.90 19.28
N ASN A 658 -0.24 0.33 19.65
CA ASN A 658 -1.47 1.08 19.86
C ASN A 658 -1.98 0.88 21.28
N ILE A 659 -2.31 1.98 21.95
CA ILE A 659 -2.74 2.02 23.33
C ILE A 659 -4.13 2.64 23.42
N GLN A 660 -5.11 1.89 23.87
CA GLN A 660 -6.44 2.37 24.16
C GLN A 660 -6.48 2.96 25.58
N ILE A 661 -6.42 4.27 25.68
CA ILE A 661 -6.40 4.98 26.97
C ILE A 661 -7.78 4.90 27.67
N GLY A 662 -8.85 4.96 26.89
CA GLY A 662 -10.23 4.88 27.36
C GLY A 662 -11.08 6.06 26.87
N HIS A 663 -12.39 5.99 27.07
CA HIS A 663 -13.36 7.01 26.64
C HIS A 663 -13.24 7.39 25.16
N GLY A 664 -12.84 6.42 24.31
CA GLY A 664 -12.66 6.64 22.87
C GLY A 664 -11.29 7.21 22.46
N LEU A 665 -10.38 7.44 23.41
CA LEU A 665 -9.03 7.95 23.14
C LEU A 665 -8.04 6.80 22.95
N SER A 666 -7.28 6.84 21.84
CA SER A 666 -6.18 5.91 21.51
C SER A 666 -4.92 6.68 21.17
N LEU A 667 -3.77 6.09 21.51
CA LEU A 667 -2.45 6.56 21.14
C LEU A 667 -1.76 5.50 20.29
N TYR A 668 -1.33 5.88 19.10
CA TYR A 668 -0.53 5.06 18.20
C TYR A 668 0.89 5.58 18.15
N LEU A 669 1.85 4.68 18.21
CA LEU A 669 3.28 4.97 18.13
C LEU A 669 3.92 3.98 17.18
N ASN A 670 4.76 4.44 16.26
CA ASN A 670 5.71 3.59 15.58
C ASN A 670 7.09 4.25 15.52
N ALA A 671 8.11 3.43 15.43
CA ALA A 671 9.47 3.90 15.26
C ALA A 671 10.32 2.86 14.51
N SER A 672 11.28 3.34 13.76
CA SER A 672 12.35 2.52 13.19
C SER A 672 13.70 3.21 13.36
N LEU A 673 14.73 2.41 13.58
CA LEU A 673 16.13 2.84 13.64
C LEU A 673 16.95 1.86 12.82
N GLY A 674 17.67 2.34 11.80
CA GLY A 674 18.39 1.45 10.91
C GLY A 674 19.62 2.07 10.28
N LYS A 675 20.42 1.22 9.65
CA LYS A 675 21.56 1.59 8.80
C LYS A 675 21.53 0.76 7.52
N ALA A 676 21.59 1.43 6.38
CA ALA A 676 21.87 0.78 5.10
C ALA A 676 23.14 1.37 4.50
N ALA A 677 24.14 0.53 4.23
CA ALA A 677 25.45 0.98 3.75
C ALA A 677 26.09 -0.02 2.78
N TYR A 678 26.89 0.50 1.83
CA TYR A 678 27.73 -0.30 0.96
C TYR A 678 28.88 -0.93 1.75
N GLN A 679 29.17 -2.21 1.51
CA GLN A 679 30.17 -2.94 2.29
C GLN A 679 31.61 -2.45 2.08
N GLN A 680 31.91 -2.03 0.86
CA GLN A 680 33.28 -1.65 0.51
C GLN A 680 33.68 -0.25 1.00
N THR A 681 32.71 0.66 1.12
CA THR A 681 32.95 2.08 1.39
C THR A 681 32.35 2.56 2.70
N ASP A 682 31.46 1.77 3.30
CA ASP A 682 30.58 2.15 4.44
C ASP A 682 29.72 3.40 4.18
N LEU A 683 29.63 3.83 2.91
CA LEU A 683 28.78 4.93 2.52
C LEU A 683 27.31 4.54 2.63
N TRP A 684 26.49 5.49 3.03
CA TRP A 684 25.07 5.29 3.25
C TRP A 684 24.31 5.08 1.92
N VAL A 685 23.36 4.15 1.90
CA VAL A 685 22.49 3.95 0.73
C VAL A 685 21.54 5.14 0.61
N ALA A 686 21.38 5.67 -0.59
CA ALA A 686 20.53 6.82 -0.89
C ALA A 686 19.07 6.62 -0.44
N ASN A 687 18.42 7.71 -0.06
CA ASN A 687 17.02 7.76 0.36
C ASN A 687 16.66 6.78 1.49
N THR A 688 17.62 6.51 2.36
CA THR A 688 17.41 5.66 3.54
C THR A 688 17.59 6.51 4.78
N PRO A 689 16.51 6.86 5.51
CA PRO A 689 16.63 7.63 6.74
C PRO A 689 17.28 6.81 7.85
N HIS A 690 17.97 7.49 8.77
CA HIS A 690 18.53 6.89 9.96
C HIS A 690 17.45 6.37 10.90
N ASP A 691 16.36 7.08 10.97
CA ASP A 691 15.22 6.81 11.83
C ASP A 691 13.92 7.31 11.18
N THR A 692 12.81 6.71 11.56
CA THR A 692 11.47 7.26 11.31
C THR A 692 10.62 7.06 12.55
N GLU A 693 9.79 8.03 12.89
CA GLU A 693 8.82 7.94 13.97
C GLU A 693 7.43 8.41 13.50
N ALA A 694 6.37 7.81 14.05
CA ALA A 694 5.04 8.35 13.94
C ALA A 694 4.33 8.32 15.28
N ILE A 695 3.64 9.41 15.59
CA ILE A 695 2.78 9.55 16.75
C ILE A 695 1.37 9.87 16.26
N GLY A 696 0.42 9.00 16.58
CA GLY A 696 -0.99 9.17 16.24
C GLY A 696 -1.85 9.27 17.49
N VAL A 697 -2.79 10.20 17.51
CA VAL A 697 -3.82 10.31 18.54
C VAL A 697 -5.18 10.24 17.85
N THR A 698 -6.00 9.29 18.24
CA THR A 698 -7.37 9.20 17.73
C THR A 698 -8.37 9.30 18.89
N TYR A 699 -9.50 9.98 18.63
CA TYR A 699 -10.59 10.10 19.59
C TYR A 699 -11.91 9.82 18.90
N ARG A 700 -12.67 8.85 19.44
CA ARG A 700 -13.94 8.41 18.88
C ARG A 700 -15.03 8.46 19.93
N MET A 701 -15.98 9.32 19.77
CA MET A 701 -17.13 9.42 20.66
C MET A 701 -18.34 10.07 19.98
N ARG A 702 -19.52 9.48 20.19
CA ARG A 702 -20.82 10.07 19.80
C ARG A 702 -20.90 10.52 18.33
N GLY A 703 -20.29 9.77 17.39
CA GLY A 703 -20.28 10.09 15.96
C GLY A 703 -19.12 10.97 15.51
N PHE A 704 -18.30 11.47 16.41
CA PHE A 704 -17.04 12.13 16.10
C PHE A 704 -15.92 11.11 16.02
N ASP A 705 -15.11 11.22 14.98
CA ASP A 705 -13.83 10.54 14.83
C ASP A 705 -12.77 11.61 14.54
N LEU A 706 -11.89 11.85 15.51
CA LEU A 706 -10.82 12.83 15.41
C LEU A 706 -9.51 12.08 15.34
N GLY A 707 -8.62 12.49 14.42
CA GLY A 707 -7.30 11.89 14.27
C GLY A 707 -6.23 12.95 14.04
N PHE A 708 -5.17 12.89 14.81
CA PHE A 708 -3.93 13.64 14.59
C PHE A 708 -2.79 12.64 14.42
N ILE A 709 -2.00 12.79 13.40
CA ILE A 709 -0.82 11.94 13.17
C ILE A 709 0.33 12.82 12.70
N ASP A 710 1.45 12.75 13.40
CA ASP A 710 2.73 13.36 13.02
C ASP A 710 3.72 12.27 12.65
N LYS A 711 4.26 12.32 11.44
CA LYS A 711 5.32 11.45 10.93
C LYS A 711 6.60 12.25 10.82
N ARG A 712 7.65 11.83 11.52
CA ARG A 712 9.01 12.32 11.37
C ARG A 712 9.85 11.34 10.57
N VAL A 713 10.69 11.88 9.69
CA VAL A 713 11.72 11.16 8.92
C VAL A 713 13.06 11.78 9.28
N GLY A 714 14.00 10.97 9.72
CA GLY A 714 15.34 11.38 10.11
C GLY A 714 16.21 11.81 8.93
N SER A 715 17.42 12.23 9.21
CA SER A 715 18.39 12.60 8.18
C SER A 715 18.72 11.44 7.26
N MET A 716 18.97 11.73 6.00
CA MET A 716 19.37 10.77 4.98
C MET A 716 20.27 11.41 3.94
N TRP A 717 20.66 10.64 2.96
CA TRP A 717 21.48 11.08 1.86
C TRP A 717 20.79 10.80 0.54
N ASN A 718 20.96 11.68 -0.42
CA ASN A 718 20.61 11.44 -1.80
C ASN A 718 21.88 11.40 -2.64
N ASP A 719 22.25 10.21 -3.03
CA ASP A 719 23.42 10.00 -3.86
C ASP A 719 23.00 10.16 -5.34
N ASN A 720 23.92 10.62 -6.16
CA ASN A 720 23.69 10.82 -7.60
C ASN A 720 24.03 9.59 -8.45
N GLY A 721 24.09 8.41 -7.83
CA GLY A 721 24.41 7.15 -8.50
C GLY A 721 25.88 6.78 -8.49
N THR A 722 26.76 7.59 -7.88
CA THR A 722 28.16 7.23 -7.64
C THR A 722 28.43 7.13 -6.14
N ILE A 723 29.19 6.12 -5.72
CA ILE A 723 29.49 5.82 -4.31
C ILE A 723 30.30 6.93 -3.58
N ASN A 724 30.68 7.99 -4.28
CA ASN A 724 31.52 9.05 -3.72
C ASN A 724 30.80 10.39 -3.55
N GLN A 725 29.48 10.45 -3.79
CA GLN A 725 28.81 11.74 -3.95
C GLN A 725 27.41 11.69 -3.36
N ALA A 726 27.31 12.17 -2.15
CA ALA A 726 26.06 12.22 -1.41
C ALA A 726 25.72 13.66 -1.04
N VAL A 727 24.52 14.08 -1.33
CA VAL A 727 23.96 15.35 -0.86
C VAL A 727 23.11 15.07 0.38
N PRO A 728 23.38 15.73 1.52
CA PRO A 728 22.61 15.52 2.74
C PRO A 728 21.19 16.07 2.60
N ILE A 729 20.26 15.36 3.21
CA ILE A 729 18.84 15.74 3.36
C ILE A 729 18.55 15.82 4.84
N ASP A 730 18.09 16.99 5.29
CA ASP A 730 17.77 17.27 6.67
C ASP A 730 16.51 16.52 7.13
N PRO A 731 16.40 16.21 8.44
CA PRO A 731 15.18 15.62 9.00
C PRO A 731 13.96 16.52 8.75
N PHE A 732 12.82 15.87 8.54
CA PHE A 732 11.55 16.59 8.35
C PHE A 732 10.40 15.86 9.04
N ASN A 733 9.31 16.57 9.27
CA ASN A 733 8.08 15.99 9.77
C ASN A 733 6.86 16.53 9.03
N ILE A 734 5.81 15.70 8.98
CA ILE A 734 4.53 16.01 8.37
C ILE A 734 3.45 15.60 9.35
N ALA A 735 2.67 16.57 9.87
CA ALA A 735 1.52 16.29 10.70
C ALA A 735 0.22 16.46 9.90
N ASN A 736 -0.70 15.54 10.11
CA ASN A 736 -2.04 15.54 9.52
C ASN A 736 -3.11 15.55 10.61
N LEU A 737 -4.23 16.24 10.34
CA LEU A 737 -5.37 16.34 11.25
C LEU A 737 -6.65 15.99 10.49
N PHE A 738 -7.47 15.14 11.08
CA PHE A 738 -8.77 14.73 10.54
C PHE A 738 -9.87 14.91 11.59
N LEU A 739 -10.97 15.53 11.17
CA LEU A 739 -12.15 15.77 11.99
C LEU A 739 -13.35 15.20 11.23
N ASN A 740 -13.92 14.11 11.72
CA ASN A 740 -15.03 13.45 11.06
C ASN A 740 -16.26 13.48 11.98
N TYR A 741 -17.43 13.64 11.38
CA TYR A 741 -18.71 13.52 12.06
C TYR A 741 -19.68 12.69 11.25
N THR A 742 -20.24 11.65 11.86
CA THR A 742 -21.29 10.81 11.28
C THR A 742 -22.63 11.21 11.90
N VAL A 743 -23.58 11.64 11.08
CA VAL A 743 -24.92 12.06 11.51
C VAL A 743 -25.66 10.88 12.12
N ARG A 744 -26.16 11.07 13.34
CA ARG A 744 -26.93 10.12 14.13
C ARG A 744 -28.39 10.53 14.22
N GLY A 745 -29.23 9.63 14.71
CA GLY A 745 -30.67 9.87 14.90
C GLY A 745 -31.50 9.36 13.74
N ASP A 746 -32.81 9.58 13.75
CA ASP A 746 -33.77 9.01 12.79
C ASP A 746 -34.06 9.92 11.59
N SER A 747 -33.18 10.89 11.33
CA SER A 747 -33.34 11.77 10.17
C SER A 747 -32.97 11.05 8.87
N TRP A 748 -33.46 11.56 7.73
CA TRP A 748 -33.07 11.08 6.40
C TRP A 748 -31.56 11.23 6.10
N LEU A 749 -30.84 12.05 6.86
CA LEU A 749 -29.39 12.22 6.80
C LEU A 749 -28.63 11.21 7.68
N ARG A 750 -29.30 10.30 8.36
CA ARG A 750 -28.65 9.29 9.19
C ARG A 750 -27.57 8.53 8.38
N GLY A 751 -26.37 8.41 8.95
CA GLY A 751 -25.24 7.79 8.29
C GLY A 751 -24.46 8.71 7.35
N THR A 752 -24.95 9.93 7.06
CA THR A 752 -24.17 10.92 6.33
C THR A 752 -22.92 11.28 7.13
N LYS A 753 -21.75 11.20 6.46
CA LYS A 753 -20.46 11.49 7.06
C LYS A 753 -19.88 12.76 6.48
N ILE A 754 -19.47 13.67 7.36
CA ILE A 754 -18.77 14.91 7.03
C ILE A 754 -17.33 14.74 7.52
N ARG A 755 -16.36 14.96 6.64
CA ARG A 755 -14.93 14.85 6.95
C ARG A 755 -14.24 16.17 6.62
N PHE A 756 -13.43 16.64 7.53
CA PHE A 756 -12.49 17.74 7.33
C PHE A 756 -11.08 17.20 7.55
N GLY A 757 -10.20 17.41 6.57
CA GLY A 757 -8.80 16.98 6.61
C GLY A 757 -7.84 18.15 6.41
N ILE A 758 -6.74 18.13 7.15
CA ILE A 758 -5.58 19.02 6.96
C ILE A 758 -4.35 18.15 6.81
N ASN A 759 -3.67 18.26 5.68
CA ASN A 759 -2.36 17.63 5.46
C ASN A 759 -1.27 18.70 5.61
N ASN A 760 -0.10 18.31 6.15
CA ASN A 760 1.01 19.18 6.47
C ASN A 760 0.57 20.39 7.33
N LEU A 761 0.05 20.10 8.52
CA LEU A 761 -0.48 21.10 9.46
C LEU A 761 0.52 22.21 9.78
N GLN A 762 1.81 21.88 9.86
CA GLN A 762 2.90 22.83 10.12
C GLN A 762 3.22 23.74 8.93
N ASN A 763 2.78 23.40 7.72
CA ASN A 763 3.13 24.07 6.46
C ASN A 763 4.63 24.03 6.17
N ASN A 764 5.27 22.90 6.39
CA ASN A 764 6.69 22.68 6.12
C ASN A 764 6.95 22.57 4.61
N HIS A 765 8.10 23.10 4.15
CA HIS A 765 8.58 23.02 2.78
C HIS A 765 9.98 22.36 2.71
N ASN A 766 10.17 21.32 3.50
CA ASN A 766 11.45 20.63 3.55
C ASN A 766 11.79 19.98 2.20
N ILE A 767 13.08 20.01 1.87
CA ILE A 767 13.63 19.25 0.75
C ILE A 767 13.75 17.79 1.23
N VAL A 768 13.09 16.88 0.54
CA VAL A 768 13.00 15.45 0.89
C VAL A 768 13.63 14.54 -0.15
N GLY A 769 14.08 15.10 -1.27
CA GLY A 769 14.83 14.42 -2.30
C GLY A 769 15.63 15.43 -3.11
N VAL A 770 16.80 15.00 -3.57
CA VAL A 770 17.69 15.80 -4.40
C VAL A 770 18.21 14.93 -5.53
N THR A 771 18.04 15.37 -6.77
CA THR A 771 18.76 14.84 -7.93
C THR A 771 19.87 15.82 -8.27
N PRO A 772 21.13 15.52 -7.95
CA PRO A 772 22.25 16.43 -8.18
C PRO A 772 22.42 16.81 -9.65
N ALA A 773 22.75 18.08 -9.91
CA ALA A 773 22.97 18.58 -11.27
C ALA A 773 24.23 17.99 -11.94
N SER A 774 25.15 17.43 -11.16
CA SER A 774 26.38 16.81 -11.64
C SER A 774 26.68 15.54 -10.87
N ALA A 775 27.03 14.52 -11.59
CA ALA A 775 27.54 13.25 -11.05
C ALA A 775 28.79 13.39 -10.14
N LYS A 776 29.45 14.53 -10.13
CA LYS A 776 30.67 14.79 -9.34
C LYS A 776 30.43 15.74 -8.17
N SER A 777 29.19 16.15 -7.89
CA SER A 777 28.89 17.09 -6.82
C SER A 777 28.61 16.37 -5.51
N ASN A 778 29.34 16.72 -4.47
CA ASN A 778 29.09 16.28 -3.08
C ASN A 778 28.57 17.43 -2.21
N ALA A 779 28.17 18.52 -2.84
CA ALA A 779 27.61 19.70 -2.18
C ALA A 779 26.38 20.20 -2.96
N PRO A 780 25.44 20.87 -2.28
CA PRO A 780 24.28 21.48 -2.93
C PRO A 780 24.68 22.44 -4.03
N ALA A 781 24.06 22.30 -5.21
CA ALA A 781 24.33 23.15 -6.39
C ALA A 781 23.02 23.79 -6.90
N PRO A 782 23.11 24.98 -7.55
CA PRO A 782 21.92 25.69 -8.07
C PRO A 782 21.07 24.87 -9.05
N GLY A 783 21.70 23.97 -9.80
CA GLY A 783 21.04 23.10 -10.77
C GLY A 783 20.45 21.81 -10.20
N ASP A 784 20.61 21.52 -8.89
CA ASP A 784 20.02 20.32 -8.27
C ASP A 784 18.50 20.36 -8.38
N VAL A 785 17.91 19.29 -8.87
CA VAL A 785 16.45 19.12 -8.93
C VAL A 785 15.94 18.62 -7.58
N LEU A 786 14.93 19.27 -7.05
CA LEU A 786 14.44 19.06 -5.71
C LEU A 786 13.06 18.38 -5.69
N THR A 787 12.90 17.45 -4.76
CA THR A 787 11.59 17.01 -4.28
C THR A 787 11.30 17.73 -2.96
N ILE A 788 10.17 18.41 -2.89
CA ILE A 788 9.84 19.31 -1.77
C ILE A 788 8.48 18.87 -1.19
N VAL A 789 8.35 18.93 0.13
CA VAL A 789 7.07 18.71 0.80
C VAL A 789 6.07 19.78 0.34
N PRO A 790 4.89 19.42 -0.20
CA PRO A 790 3.90 20.39 -0.64
C PRO A 790 3.34 21.20 0.54
N ALA A 791 2.88 22.40 0.27
CA ALA A 791 2.24 23.27 1.27
C ALA A 791 1.05 22.59 1.95
N ARG A 792 0.66 23.14 3.11
CA ARG A 792 -0.55 22.75 3.82
C ARG A 792 -1.75 22.71 2.89
N SER A 793 -2.51 21.61 2.96
CA SER A 793 -3.73 21.47 2.19
C SER A 793 -4.92 21.09 3.07
N PHE A 794 -6.10 21.55 2.66
CA PHE A 794 -7.37 21.29 3.33
C PHE A 794 -8.29 20.52 2.42
N SER A 795 -9.16 19.70 3.01
CA SER A 795 -10.24 19.03 2.29
C SER A 795 -11.50 18.95 3.14
N VAL A 796 -12.65 19.14 2.50
CA VAL A 796 -13.98 18.87 3.07
C VAL A 796 -14.63 17.81 2.20
N THR A 797 -15.05 16.72 2.81
CA THR A 797 -15.70 15.59 2.12
C THR A 797 -17.02 15.28 2.79
N MET A 798 -18.07 15.14 1.99
CA MET A 798 -19.39 14.73 2.45
C MET A 798 -19.76 13.42 1.73
N THR A 799 -20.09 12.38 2.52
CA THR A 799 -20.57 11.10 2.02
C THR A 799 -21.99 10.88 2.50
N PHE A 800 -22.93 10.85 1.57
CA PHE A 800 -24.34 10.53 1.82
C PHE A 800 -24.52 9.02 1.63
N GLY A 801 -25.11 8.35 2.61
CA GLY A 801 -25.48 6.94 2.53
C GLY A 801 -26.98 6.78 2.51
N TYR A 802 -27.48 5.88 1.69
CA TYR A 802 -28.86 5.44 1.68
C TYR A 802 -28.92 3.92 1.70
N ALA A 803 -29.27 3.36 2.85
CA ALA A 803 -29.55 1.95 2.98
C ALA A 803 -31.08 1.75 2.86
N PRO A 804 -31.56 1.08 1.78
CA PRO A 804 -32.98 0.79 1.66
C PRO A 804 -33.45 -0.02 2.87
N LYS A 805 -34.62 0.34 3.44
CA LYS A 805 -35.26 -0.53 4.43
C LYS A 805 -35.63 -1.82 3.71
N GLY A 806 -35.00 -2.93 4.09
CA GLY A 806 -35.30 -4.27 3.59
C GLY A 806 -36.66 -4.78 4.05
#